data_121e375859b34aa5fadf966c6dc56f10
#
_entry.id   121e375859b34aa5fadf966c6dc56f10
#
_cell.length_a   1.000
_cell.length_b   1.000
_cell.length_c   1.000
_cell.angle_alpha   90.00
_cell.angle_beta   90.00
_cell.angle_gamma   90.00
#
_symmetry.space_group_name_H-M   'P 1'
#
loop_
_entity.id
_entity.type
_entity.pdbx_description
1 polymer ?
#
loop_
_entity_poly.entity_id
_entity_poly.type
_entity_poly.pdbx_seq_one_letter_code
_entity_poly.pdbx_strand_id
1 'polypeptide(L)'
;MKLSRFLLATFLTCVFPTHAQQVWIEAESFTNLGGWVLDTQFIEVMGSPYLMAHGMGKQVKNAETEITITEPGTYTVWVRTKNWVAPFDAEGAPGKFQLSVNGQPLEKVLGTEGKDWLWEKAGHAELNGSAKLALVDQTGFDGRVDAVLLTRDASFNPPNELAATNTLRRRLLGLPEKAPETKSYDLVVVGGGYSGMGAAISGARQGLSVAFIQNRPVLGGNGSSEVQVWAMGGTRRGLYPHLGEIVEEFADRSSNSPAADPAEFNDKLKEEAVKGEKSMDLFLNTHVYGVEMAKDAKKIRSVIGLDTKTGKETRFVGQFFVDCTGHGSVGALAGAEFMMEEKGHMGMSNMWVLKKTDQAVTWPTTPWALPLELEDFPAPRAMEPVGVKNKLNMTGFDLGYTPTPNMEEYLHGEWFWESGFDKQPLKDLELVRDHNFRAVYGAFSALKSKGGEKYTNYDMQWLAYIGGPRESRRIVGDMILNGEDMVKGLIHPDGCVPTTWDQDLHYPKEQYAVKFPNNPFISRAEFGKHTDRKNGYPVPYRCFYSKDIGNLFMAGRTISVERQALGSTRVMRTCGMMGEVVGKAAWICVRHHTSPRGVYEQYLDILKDLMNQPGAMRRDTLEGALYLPANAKKLPEVASDGLDPKKMPGIIIDDEDAELTGDWKKGEGLKPYVGSHYSFSSAKGASARFAFAVKESGRYEVRAYWQPHENRGKSVPVSILSTDGEKTVTANQSKPAGKEGYQTLGTFTFKAGEESAVIFRTDGSQGNVHLDAIQVISAK
;
A
#
# COMPACT_ATOMS: atom_id res chain seq x y z
N MET A 1 -43.87 2.60 88.01
CA MET A 1 -43.43 3.77 87.19
C MET A 1 -42.48 3.28 86.12
N LYS A 2 -42.98 3.13 84.91
CA LYS A 2 -42.14 2.71 83.72
C LYS A 2 -42.10 3.92 82.80
N LEU A 3 -40.89 4.49 82.60
CA LEU A 3 -40.63 5.55 81.65
C LEU A 3 -40.44 4.90 80.26
N SER A 4 -41.33 5.26 79.33
CA SER A 4 -41.15 4.94 77.88
C SER A 4 -40.27 6.00 77.25
N ARG A 5 -39.15 5.61 76.68
CA ARG A 5 -38.29 6.46 75.79
C ARG A 5 -38.81 6.35 74.35
N PHE A 6 -39.29 7.46 73.81
CA PHE A 6 -39.50 7.58 72.34
C PHE A 6 -38.16 7.85 71.65
N LEU A 7 -37.72 6.97 70.73
CA LEU A 7 -36.66 7.24 69.77
C LEU A 7 -37.27 7.92 68.55
N LEU A 8 -36.87 9.16 68.33
CA LEU A 8 -37.16 9.88 67.11
C LEU A 8 -36.12 9.45 66.05
N ALA A 9 -36.51 8.62 65.05
CA ALA A 9 -35.70 8.27 63.93
C ALA A 9 -35.74 9.40 62.89
N THR A 10 -34.67 10.17 62.79
CA THR A 10 -34.46 11.15 61.71
C THR A 10 -34.06 10.42 60.45
N PHE A 11 -34.96 10.32 59.49
CA PHE A 11 -34.63 9.86 58.12
C PHE A 11 -33.79 10.96 57.43
N LEU A 12 -32.48 10.75 57.30
CA LEU A 12 -31.64 11.51 56.41
C LEU A 12 -31.94 11.05 54.98
N THR A 13 -32.76 11.80 54.26
CA THR A 13 -32.92 11.61 52.79
C THR A 13 -31.64 12.11 52.14
N CYS A 14 -30.75 11.18 51.79
CA CYS A 14 -29.69 11.44 50.83
C CYS A 14 -30.35 11.81 49.50
N VAL A 15 -30.44 13.09 49.20
CA VAL A 15 -30.73 13.59 47.87
C VAL A 15 -29.47 13.37 47.06
N PHE A 16 -29.41 12.22 46.36
CA PHE A 16 -28.45 12.07 45.26
C PHE A 16 -28.81 13.15 44.21
N PRO A 17 -27.84 13.96 43.76
CA PRO A 17 -28.12 14.87 42.66
C PRO A 17 -28.55 13.99 41.47
N THR A 18 -29.81 14.10 41.03
CA THR A 18 -30.26 13.55 39.78
C THR A 18 -29.49 14.26 38.68
N HIS A 19 -28.40 13.64 38.19
CA HIS A 19 -27.76 14.17 37.01
C HIS A 19 -28.79 14.14 35.88
N ALA A 20 -29.03 15.28 35.25
CA ALA A 20 -29.91 15.38 34.11
C ALA A 20 -29.43 14.40 33.03
N GLN A 21 -30.38 13.68 32.44
CA GLN A 21 -30.05 12.64 31.45
C GLN A 21 -29.16 13.19 30.33
N GLN A 22 -28.06 12.49 30.06
CA GLN A 22 -27.16 12.72 28.94
C GLN A 22 -27.11 11.44 28.08
N VAL A 23 -27.23 11.58 26.77
CA VAL A 23 -27.17 10.44 25.83
C VAL A 23 -26.07 10.76 24.80
N TRP A 24 -25.07 9.89 24.73
CA TRP A 24 -24.00 9.93 23.74
C TRP A 24 -24.30 8.96 22.60
N ILE A 25 -24.20 9.41 21.37
CA ILE A 25 -24.41 8.62 20.17
C ILE A 25 -23.19 8.82 19.27
N GLU A 26 -22.43 7.74 19.06
CA GLU A 26 -21.35 7.73 18.06
C GLU A 26 -21.95 7.77 16.66
N ALA A 27 -21.43 8.62 15.77
CA ALA A 27 -21.92 8.69 14.40
C ALA A 27 -21.71 7.39 13.65
N GLU A 28 -20.58 6.72 13.85
CA GLU A 28 -20.27 5.42 13.26
C GLU A 28 -21.19 4.28 13.68
N SER A 29 -21.90 4.44 14.80
CA SER A 29 -22.88 3.46 15.29
C SER A 29 -24.27 3.60 14.64
N PHE A 30 -24.46 4.54 13.74
CA PHE A 30 -25.74 4.71 13.05
C PHE A 30 -26.09 3.43 12.27
N THR A 31 -27.35 2.99 12.40
CA THR A 31 -27.81 1.71 11.86
C THR A 31 -27.87 1.69 10.33
N ASN A 32 -28.05 2.85 9.71
CA ASN A 32 -28.02 3.04 8.26
C ASN A 32 -27.13 4.23 7.95
N LEU A 33 -25.99 4.01 7.33
CA LEU A 33 -25.05 5.06 6.95
C LEU A 33 -25.47 5.84 5.69
N GLY A 34 -26.48 5.37 4.96
CA GLY A 34 -26.93 6.02 3.72
C GLY A 34 -25.82 6.10 2.68
N GLY A 35 -25.36 7.34 2.43
CA GLY A 35 -24.20 7.60 1.56
C GLY A 35 -22.99 8.17 2.30
N TRP A 36 -23.02 8.22 3.64
CA TRP A 36 -21.90 8.63 4.47
C TRP A 36 -20.88 7.50 4.57
N VAL A 37 -19.60 7.81 4.52
CA VAL A 37 -18.50 6.87 4.64
C VAL A 37 -17.89 6.92 6.04
N LEU A 38 -17.39 5.79 6.51
CA LEU A 38 -16.71 5.67 7.81
C LEU A 38 -15.20 5.93 7.62
N ASP A 39 -14.68 6.96 8.27
CA ASP A 39 -13.26 7.27 8.29
C ASP A 39 -12.61 6.82 9.60
N THR A 40 -11.63 5.92 9.50
CA THR A 40 -10.92 5.31 10.64
C THR A 40 -9.44 5.69 10.71
N GLN A 41 -8.98 6.62 9.85
CA GLN A 41 -7.54 6.89 9.69
C GLN A 41 -6.95 7.72 10.84
N PHE A 42 -7.76 8.53 11.51
CA PHE A 42 -7.27 9.57 12.42
C PHE A 42 -7.63 9.32 13.88
N ILE A 43 -7.97 8.09 14.25
CA ILE A 43 -8.38 7.69 15.61
C ILE A 43 -7.28 8.02 16.64
N GLU A 44 -6.00 7.86 16.28
CA GLU A 44 -4.88 8.22 17.18
C GLU A 44 -4.89 9.71 17.59
N VAL A 45 -5.41 10.59 16.71
CA VAL A 45 -5.45 12.04 16.94
C VAL A 45 -6.82 12.50 17.47
N MET A 46 -7.90 11.84 17.02
CA MET A 46 -9.26 12.28 17.29
C MET A 46 -9.97 11.49 18.41
N GLY A 47 -9.53 10.26 18.69
CA GLY A 47 -10.04 9.39 19.74
C GLY A 47 -11.16 8.43 19.31
N SER A 48 -11.73 8.61 18.12
CA SER A 48 -12.77 7.77 17.53
C SER A 48 -12.74 7.85 16.01
N PRO A 49 -13.41 6.93 15.29
CA PRO A 49 -13.79 7.12 13.90
C PRO A 49 -14.81 8.25 13.77
N TYR A 50 -15.15 8.61 12.54
CA TYR A 50 -16.23 9.56 12.26
C TYR A 50 -16.89 9.26 10.91
N LEU A 51 -18.10 9.77 10.70
CA LEU A 51 -18.77 9.73 9.40
C LEU A 51 -18.45 10.97 8.56
N MET A 52 -18.30 10.76 7.25
CA MET A 52 -18.02 11.81 6.28
C MET A 52 -18.97 11.72 5.08
N ALA A 53 -19.59 12.85 4.71
CA ALA A 53 -20.44 12.99 3.53
C ALA A 53 -19.60 13.13 2.26
N HIS A 54 -18.98 12.04 1.79
CA HIS A 54 -18.03 12.01 0.68
C HIS A 54 -18.75 11.86 -0.68
N GLY A 55 -19.54 12.86 -1.05
CA GLY A 55 -20.38 12.86 -2.24
C GLY A 55 -19.72 13.46 -3.47
N MET A 56 -18.49 13.98 -3.36
CA MET A 56 -17.75 14.60 -4.47
C MET A 56 -18.58 15.67 -5.20
N GLY A 57 -19.20 16.57 -4.40
CA GLY A 57 -20.06 17.66 -4.90
C GLY A 57 -21.51 17.28 -5.14
N LYS A 58 -21.92 16.06 -4.78
CA LYS A 58 -23.31 15.60 -4.85
C LYS A 58 -23.78 15.21 -3.45
N GLN A 59 -24.95 15.68 -3.07
CA GLN A 59 -25.54 15.31 -1.79
C GLN A 59 -25.65 13.77 -1.67
N VAL A 60 -25.19 13.25 -0.52
CA VAL A 60 -25.30 11.84 -0.20
C VAL A 60 -26.64 11.54 0.48
N LYS A 61 -27.05 10.26 0.47
CA LYS A 61 -28.24 9.82 1.22
C LYS A 61 -28.01 9.96 2.72
N ASN A 62 -29.07 10.29 3.45
CA ASN A 62 -29.02 10.49 4.89
C ASN A 62 -28.46 9.25 5.63
N ALA A 63 -27.61 9.51 6.62
CA ALA A 63 -27.32 8.50 7.63
C ALA A 63 -28.40 8.58 8.72
N GLU A 64 -28.95 7.44 9.15
CA GLU A 64 -30.09 7.39 10.06
C GLU A 64 -29.87 6.37 11.18
N THR A 65 -30.37 6.69 12.36
CA THR A 65 -30.44 5.77 13.50
C THR A 65 -31.66 6.08 14.37
N GLU A 66 -32.11 5.10 15.14
CA GLU A 66 -33.13 5.27 16.17
C GLU A 66 -32.53 5.04 17.55
N ILE A 67 -32.83 5.93 18.45
CA ILE A 67 -32.33 5.90 19.84
C ILE A 67 -33.49 5.84 20.84
N THR A 68 -33.23 5.28 22.02
CA THR A 68 -34.19 5.21 23.11
C THR A 68 -33.98 6.38 24.08
N ILE A 69 -35.05 7.09 24.40
CA ILE A 69 -35.08 8.18 25.37
C ILE A 69 -35.84 7.68 26.61
N THR A 70 -35.15 7.51 27.71
CA THR A 70 -35.72 7.00 28.96
C THR A 70 -36.42 8.08 29.81
N GLU A 71 -35.97 9.34 29.68
CA GLU A 71 -36.56 10.47 30.39
C GLU A 71 -37.12 11.51 29.40
N PRO A 72 -38.45 11.67 29.29
CA PRO A 72 -39.06 12.66 28.41
C PRO A 72 -38.67 14.09 28.78
N GLY A 73 -38.60 14.98 27.78
CA GLY A 73 -38.35 16.41 27.96
C GLY A 73 -37.59 17.08 26.85
N THR A 74 -37.28 18.35 27.07
CA THR A 74 -36.48 19.19 26.17
C THR A 74 -34.99 18.86 26.31
N TYR A 75 -34.36 18.50 25.23
CA TYR A 75 -32.91 18.22 25.12
C TYR A 75 -32.20 19.32 24.34
N THR A 76 -31.09 19.79 24.84
CA THR A 76 -30.09 20.49 24.04
C THR A 76 -29.31 19.48 23.25
N VAL A 77 -29.18 19.70 21.93
CA VAL A 77 -28.51 18.80 20.99
C VAL A 77 -27.19 19.40 20.55
N TRP A 78 -26.12 18.66 20.77
CA TRP A 78 -24.76 18.99 20.36
C TRP A 78 -24.26 18.01 19.33
N VAL A 79 -23.48 18.49 18.34
CA VAL A 79 -22.83 17.65 17.32
C VAL A 79 -21.36 17.99 17.31
N ARG A 80 -20.50 16.98 17.38
CA ARG A 80 -19.05 17.17 17.28
C ARG A 80 -18.65 17.09 15.80
N THR A 81 -18.15 18.21 15.28
CA THR A 81 -17.85 18.42 13.86
C THR A 81 -16.75 19.47 13.69
N LYS A 82 -16.42 19.84 12.46
CA LYS A 82 -15.46 20.91 12.12
C LYS A 82 -15.70 21.46 10.72
N ASN A 83 -15.29 22.71 10.46
CA ASN A 83 -15.10 23.19 9.11
C ASN A 83 -13.72 22.73 8.58
N TRP A 84 -13.70 21.68 7.77
CA TRP A 84 -12.47 21.02 7.36
C TRP A 84 -11.52 21.87 6.47
N VAL A 85 -12.00 22.96 5.87
CA VAL A 85 -11.17 23.89 5.10
C VAL A 85 -10.65 25.08 5.93
N ALA A 86 -11.19 25.30 7.13
CA ALA A 86 -10.79 26.41 7.99
C ALA A 86 -9.29 26.38 8.41
N PRO A 87 -8.62 25.24 8.59
CA PRO A 87 -7.18 25.21 8.87
C PRO A 87 -6.32 25.83 7.75
N PHE A 88 -6.85 25.96 6.55
CA PHE A 88 -6.16 26.54 5.38
C PHE A 88 -6.49 28.03 5.17
N ASP A 89 -7.26 28.64 6.06
CA ASP A 89 -7.80 30.00 5.90
C ASP A 89 -8.54 30.20 4.55
N ALA A 90 -9.15 29.10 4.06
CA ALA A 90 -9.87 29.07 2.80
C ALA A 90 -11.30 29.63 2.97
N GLU A 91 -11.82 30.27 1.90
CA GLU A 91 -13.13 30.88 1.89
C GLU A 91 -14.25 29.82 1.98
N GLY A 92 -15.19 30.03 2.91
CA GLY A 92 -16.41 29.21 3.01
C GLY A 92 -16.31 28.00 3.92
N ALA A 93 -17.33 27.20 3.87
CA ALA A 93 -17.49 25.96 4.63
C ALA A 93 -18.20 24.93 3.73
N PRO A 94 -17.45 24.11 2.97
CA PRO A 94 -18.04 23.18 1.99
C PRO A 94 -18.79 22.01 2.63
N GLY A 95 -18.39 21.54 3.80
CA GLY A 95 -18.93 20.36 4.48
C GLY A 95 -20.23 20.62 5.27
N LYS A 96 -21.19 21.34 4.68
CA LYS A 96 -22.46 21.71 5.36
C LYS A 96 -23.42 20.54 5.45
N PHE A 97 -24.02 20.38 6.61
CA PHE A 97 -25.08 19.42 6.87
C PHE A 97 -26.00 19.89 7.98
N GLN A 98 -27.13 19.22 8.18
CA GLN A 98 -28.04 19.43 9.33
C GLN A 98 -28.32 18.10 10.03
N LEU A 99 -28.59 18.16 11.32
CA LEU A 99 -29.17 17.06 12.06
C LEU A 99 -30.69 17.21 12.08
N SER A 100 -31.39 16.16 11.69
CA SER A 100 -32.85 16.05 11.79
C SER A 100 -33.22 15.13 12.94
N VAL A 101 -34.24 15.51 13.70
CA VAL A 101 -34.82 14.72 14.78
C VAL A 101 -36.31 14.47 14.47
N ASN A 102 -36.71 13.20 14.42
CA ASN A 102 -38.08 12.79 14.07
C ASN A 102 -38.60 13.43 12.77
N GLY A 103 -37.71 13.56 11.76
CA GLY A 103 -38.02 14.14 10.47
C GLY A 103 -38.03 15.69 10.42
N GLN A 104 -37.76 16.34 11.54
CA GLN A 104 -37.67 17.81 11.60
C GLN A 104 -36.19 18.23 11.68
N PRO A 105 -35.67 19.01 10.71
CA PRO A 105 -34.31 19.52 10.78
C PRO A 105 -34.17 20.51 11.94
N LEU A 106 -33.04 20.42 12.66
CA LEU A 106 -32.69 21.41 13.68
C LEU A 106 -32.24 22.71 13.03
N GLU A 107 -32.30 23.81 13.78
CA GLU A 107 -32.12 25.17 13.23
C GLU A 107 -30.74 25.43 12.63
N LYS A 108 -29.68 24.87 13.24
CA LYS A 108 -28.30 25.19 12.85
C LYS A 108 -27.82 24.35 11.68
N VAL A 109 -27.21 25.01 10.71
CA VAL A 109 -26.35 24.37 9.70
C VAL A 109 -24.99 24.11 10.34
N LEU A 110 -24.58 22.85 10.36
CA LEU A 110 -23.39 22.33 11.03
C LEU A 110 -22.21 22.18 10.07
N GLY A 111 -20.99 21.95 10.60
CA GLY A 111 -19.77 21.80 9.81
C GLY A 111 -19.25 23.11 9.24
N THR A 112 -19.65 24.24 9.84
CA THR A 112 -19.35 25.59 9.35
C THR A 112 -18.36 26.35 10.23
N GLU A 113 -18.03 25.83 11.40
CA GLU A 113 -17.21 26.49 12.40
C GLU A 113 -15.94 25.69 12.74
N GLY A 114 -14.94 26.40 13.26
CA GLY A 114 -13.73 25.85 13.88
C GLY A 114 -12.68 25.29 12.90
N LYS A 115 -11.42 25.47 13.28
CA LYS A 115 -10.25 24.85 12.59
C LYS A 115 -10.01 23.43 13.08
N ASP A 116 -10.39 23.13 14.32
CA ASP A 116 -10.29 21.84 14.98
C ASP A 116 -11.67 21.26 15.25
N TRP A 117 -11.72 19.99 15.63
CA TRP A 117 -12.93 19.32 16.07
C TRP A 117 -13.52 20.00 17.31
N LEU A 118 -14.79 20.39 17.23
CA LEU A 118 -15.50 21.08 18.30
C LEU A 118 -16.96 20.67 18.38
N TRP A 119 -17.60 20.96 19.51
CA TRP A 119 -19.03 20.76 19.68
C TRP A 119 -19.79 22.00 19.21
N GLU A 120 -20.62 21.80 18.18
CA GLU A 120 -21.59 22.79 17.72
C GLU A 120 -22.97 22.51 18.31
N LYS A 121 -23.60 23.51 18.90
CA LYS A 121 -24.98 23.39 19.38
C LYS A 121 -25.94 23.39 18.17
N ALA A 122 -26.55 22.23 17.87
CA ALA A 122 -27.45 22.08 16.73
C ALA A 122 -28.84 22.67 16.95
N GLY A 123 -29.30 22.74 18.22
CA GLY A 123 -30.62 23.25 18.59
C GLY A 123 -31.18 22.54 19.81
N HIS A 124 -32.53 22.52 19.88
CA HIS A 124 -33.27 21.84 20.93
C HIS A 124 -34.28 20.88 20.31
N ALA A 125 -34.60 19.79 21.01
CA ALA A 125 -35.62 18.81 20.61
C ALA A 125 -36.44 18.34 21.81
N GLU A 126 -37.77 18.26 21.62
CA GLU A 126 -38.66 17.60 22.59
C GLU A 126 -38.64 16.08 22.28
N LEU A 127 -38.21 15.27 23.24
CA LEU A 127 -38.01 13.86 23.08
C LEU A 127 -38.80 13.03 24.10
N ASN A 128 -39.38 11.91 23.62
CA ASN A 128 -40.15 11.01 24.46
C ASN A 128 -40.14 9.59 23.87
N GLY A 129 -39.69 8.60 24.65
CA GLY A 129 -39.69 7.17 24.30
C GLY A 129 -38.62 6.83 23.26
N SER A 130 -38.82 7.11 21.98
CA SER A 130 -37.83 6.93 20.95
C SER A 130 -37.63 8.18 20.12
N ALA A 131 -36.48 8.30 19.49
CA ALA A 131 -36.20 9.40 18.56
C ALA A 131 -35.39 8.90 17.35
N LYS A 132 -35.83 9.27 16.15
CA LYS A 132 -35.11 9.03 14.91
C LYS A 132 -34.18 10.22 14.64
N LEU A 133 -32.88 9.95 14.54
CA LEU A 133 -31.86 10.92 14.13
C LEU A 133 -31.50 10.68 12.66
N ALA A 134 -31.29 11.79 11.92
CA ALA A 134 -30.80 11.71 10.54
C ALA A 134 -29.77 12.82 10.27
N LEU A 135 -28.61 12.45 9.75
CA LEU A 135 -27.61 13.38 9.22
C LEU A 135 -27.97 13.68 7.77
N VAL A 136 -28.27 14.96 7.49
CA VAL A 136 -28.74 15.42 6.18
C VAL A 136 -27.65 16.26 5.54
N ASP A 137 -26.92 15.68 4.60
CA ASP A 137 -25.89 16.36 3.82
C ASP A 137 -26.51 17.42 2.91
N GLN A 138 -25.84 18.57 2.76
CA GLN A 138 -26.31 19.67 1.94
C GLN A 138 -25.44 19.92 0.69
N THR A 139 -24.25 19.34 0.61
CA THR A 139 -23.26 19.74 -0.39
C THR A 139 -22.54 18.58 -1.08
N GLY A 140 -22.36 17.46 -0.40
CA GLY A 140 -21.52 16.36 -0.85
C GLY A 140 -20.01 16.65 -0.76
N PHE A 141 -19.63 17.70 -0.05
CA PHE A 141 -18.24 18.09 0.12
C PHE A 141 -17.71 17.84 1.53
N ASP A 142 -17.71 16.57 1.93
CA ASP A 142 -16.97 16.04 3.06
C ASP A 142 -17.37 16.61 4.44
N GLY A 143 -18.68 16.89 4.65
CA GLY A 143 -19.22 17.18 5.98
C GLY A 143 -18.94 16.03 6.94
N ARG A 144 -18.55 16.33 8.19
CA ARG A 144 -18.01 15.33 9.15
C ARG A 144 -18.71 15.36 10.47
N VAL A 145 -19.00 14.18 11.00
CA VAL A 145 -19.65 14.00 12.29
C VAL A 145 -18.96 12.90 13.09
N ASP A 146 -18.45 13.25 14.27
CA ASP A 146 -17.89 12.31 15.24
C ASP A 146 -19.00 11.73 16.13
N ALA A 147 -19.73 12.63 16.82
CA ALA A 147 -20.75 12.20 17.77
C ALA A 147 -21.89 13.20 17.89
N VAL A 148 -23.03 12.71 18.36
CA VAL A 148 -24.18 13.51 18.81
C VAL A 148 -24.32 13.36 20.32
N LEU A 149 -24.49 14.47 21.05
CA LEU A 149 -24.74 14.48 22.48
C LEU A 149 -26.07 15.18 22.77
N LEU A 150 -26.97 14.48 23.45
CA LEU A 150 -28.22 15.00 23.93
C LEU A 150 -28.12 15.25 25.45
N THR A 151 -28.53 16.41 25.93
CA THR A 151 -28.53 16.72 27.39
C THR A 151 -29.75 17.51 27.79
N ARG A 152 -30.35 17.14 28.94
CA ARG A 152 -31.43 17.93 29.59
C ARG A 152 -30.89 19.09 30.41
N ASP A 153 -29.59 19.10 30.68
CA ASP A 153 -28.94 20.24 31.35
C ASP A 153 -28.65 21.34 30.33
N ALA A 154 -29.45 22.39 30.31
CA ALA A 154 -29.29 23.51 29.39
C ALA A 154 -28.02 24.33 29.64
N SER A 155 -27.39 24.19 30.82
CA SER A 155 -26.13 24.84 31.19
C SER A 155 -24.89 24.05 30.82
N PHE A 156 -25.06 22.78 30.44
CA PHE A 156 -23.94 21.88 30.10
C PHE A 156 -23.31 22.23 28.76
N ASN A 157 -22.01 22.45 28.80
CA ASN A 157 -21.19 22.60 27.58
C ASN A 157 -20.19 21.43 27.52
N PRO A 158 -20.26 20.58 26.46
CA PRO A 158 -19.35 19.47 26.35
C PRO A 158 -17.90 19.94 26.10
N PRO A 159 -16.91 19.25 26.69
CA PRO A 159 -15.50 19.64 26.55
C PRO A 159 -15.00 19.38 25.13
N ASN A 160 -14.18 20.28 24.58
CA ASN A 160 -13.51 20.14 23.30
C ASN A 160 -12.12 19.50 23.44
N GLU A 161 -11.51 19.54 24.62
CA GLU A 161 -10.22 18.92 24.88
C GLU A 161 -10.35 17.40 24.78
N LEU A 162 -9.42 16.74 24.04
CA LEU A 162 -9.53 15.34 23.64
C LEU A 162 -9.63 14.37 24.82
N ALA A 163 -8.80 14.53 25.86
CA ALA A 163 -8.81 13.61 27.00
C ALA A 163 -10.12 13.76 27.82
N ALA A 164 -10.62 14.97 27.97
CA ALA A 164 -11.90 15.26 28.67
C ALA A 164 -13.09 14.71 27.83
N THR A 165 -13.05 14.90 26.51
CA THR A 165 -14.04 14.34 25.56
C THR A 165 -14.08 12.81 25.66
N ASN A 166 -12.93 12.15 25.64
CA ASN A 166 -12.84 10.69 25.74
C ASN A 166 -13.29 10.17 27.11
N THR A 167 -13.03 10.90 28.19
CA THR A 167 -13.52 10.57 29.53
C THR A 167 -15.06 10.65 29.58
N LEU A 168 -15.64 11.70 29.01
CA LEU A 168 -17.09 11.87 28.90
C LEU A 168 -17.72 10.77 28.06
N ARG A 169 -17.14 10.48 26.87
CA ARG A 169 -17.53 9.40 25.95
C ARG A 169 -17.61 8.06 26.67
N ARG A 170 -16.49 7.64 27.29
CA ARG A 170 -16.42 6.35 28.02
C ARG A 170 -17.47 6.22 29.10
N ARG A 171 -17.67 7.30 29.87
CA ARG A 171 -18.69 7.34 30.93
C ARG A 171 -20.11 7.16 30.37
N LEU A 172 -20.45 7.93 29.31
CA LEU A 172 -21.82 7.93 28.77
C LEU A 172 -22.15 6.68 27.95
N LEU A 173 -21.16 6.06 27.32
CA LEU A 173 -21.27 4.77 26.65
C LEU A 173 -21.25 3.60 27.62
N GLY A 174 -20.97 3.82 28.92
CA GLY A 174 -20.86 2.76 29.91
C GLY A 174 -19.74 1.77 29.61
N LEU A 175 -18.68 2.22 28.98
CA LEU A 175 -17.54 1.35 28.66
C LEU A 175 -16.86 0.87 29.94
N PRO A 176 -16.50 -0.43 30.02
CA PRO A 176 -15.85 -0.98 31.20
C PRO A 176 -14.49 -0.34 31.42
N GLU A 177 -14.06 -0.22 32.69
CA GLU A 177 -12.74 0.32 33.04
C GLU A 177 -11.62 -0.46 32.37
N LYS A 178 -11.79 -1.78 32.25
CA LYS A 178 -10.90 -2.68 31.50
C LYS A 178 -11.65 -3.39 30.40
N ALA A 179 -11.13 -3.31 29.18
CA ALA A 179 -11.65 -4.05 28.05
C ALA A 179 -11.66 -5.58 28.33
N PRO A 180 -12.68 -6.33 27.91
CA PRO A 180 -12.70 -7.79 28.04
C PRO A 180 -11.55 -8.42 27.25
N GLU A 181 -11.02 -9.52 27.80
CA GLU A 181 -9.90 -10.26 27.19
C GLU A 181 -10.42 -11.33 26.21
N THR A 182 -9.67 -11.54 25.12
CA THR A 182 -9.84 -12.71 24.26
C THR A 182 -9.20 -13.95 24.91
N LYS A 183 -9.34 -15.11 24.26
CA LYS A 183 -8.42 -16.23 24.47
C LYS A 183 -6.98 -15.77 24.19
N SER A 184 -6.00 -16.45 24.75
CA SER A 184 -4.60 -16.18 24.43
C SER A 184 -4.22 -16.75 23.06
N TYR A 185 -3.50 -15.96 22.26
CA TYR A 185 -2.98 -16.34 20.95
C TYR A 185 -1.46 -16.54 21.00
N ASP A 186 -0.94 -17.40 20.14
CA ASP A 186 0.52 -17.52 19.95
C ASP A 186 1.06 -16.27 19.25
N LEU A 187 0.31 -15.74 18.27
CA LEU A 187 0.68 -14.59 17.46
C LEU A 187 -0.49 -13.61 17.30
N VAL A 188 -0.25 -12.34 17.60
CA VAL A 188 -1.20 -11.24 17.36
C VAL A 188 -0.61 -10.33 16.27
N VAL A 189 -1.25 -10.29 15.11
CA VAL A 189 -0.82 -9.49 13.96
C VAL A 189 -1.71 -8.26 13.83
N VAL A 190 -1.13 -7.07 13.91
CA VAL A 190 -1.85 -5.79 13.84
C VAL A 190 -1.54 -5.08 12.54
N GLY A 191 -2.57 -4.86 11.72
CA GLY A 191 -2.51 -4.24 10.40
C GLY A 191 -2.70 -5.23 9.26
N GLY A 192 -3.80 -5.06 8.50
CA GLY A 192 -4.28 -5.98 7.45
C GLY A 192 -3.72 -5.71 6.05
N GLY A 193 -2.57 -5.00 5.93
CA GLY A 193 -1.86 -4.83 4.67
C GLY A 193 -1.15 -6.12 4.21
N TYR A 194 -0.43 -6.05 3.09
CA TYR A 194 0.32 -7.19 2.54
C TYR A 194 1.24 -7.84 3.56
N SER A 195 1.95 -7.05 4.38
CA SER A 195 2.83 -7.55 5.43
C SER A 195 2.09 -8.34 6.50
N GLY A 196 0.94 -7.81 6.97
CA GLY A 196 0.13 -8.50 7.98
C GLY A 196 -0.51 -9.78 7.44
N MET A 197 -0.99 -9.78 6.20
CA MET A 197 -1.50 -10.98 5.54
C MET A 197 -0.41 -12.06 5.42
N GLY A 198 0.79 -11.68 4.98
CA GLY A 198 1.93 -12.58 4.91
C GLY A 198 2.27 -13.18 6.27
N ALA A 199 2.32 -12.37 7.34
CA ALA A 199 2.62 -12.82 8.70
C ALA A 199 1.54 -13.74 9.28
N ALA A 200 0.28 -13.35 9.13
CA ALA A 200 -0.85 -14.10 9.68
C ALA A 200 -1.03 -15.46 8.99
N ILE A 201 -1.02 -15.49 7.64
CA ILE A 201 -1.14 -16.73 6.87
C ILE A 201 0.05 -17.64 7.14
N SER A 202 1.28 -17.10 7.09
CA SER A 202 2.49 -17.89 7.34
C SER A 202 2.51 -18.48 8.75
N GLY A 203 2.17 -17.68 9.78
CA GLY A 203 2.08 -18.16 11.17
C GLY A 203 1.00 -19.24 11.33
N ALA A 204 -0.20 -19.05 10.78
CA ALA A 204 -1.27 -20.03 10.82
C ALA A 204 -0.86 -21.34 10.13
N ARG A 205 -0.18 -21.28 8.99
CA ARG A 205 0.34 -22.47 8.27
C ARG A 205 1.42 -23.22 9.06
N GLN A 206 2.11 -22.56 9.98
CA GLN A 206 3.00 -23.23 10.91
C GLN A 206 2.29 -23.80 12.16
N GLY A 207 0.96 -23.75 12.23
CA GLY A 207 0.16 -24.32 13.34
C GLY A 207 0.02 -23.40 14.55
N LEU A 208 0.38 -22.10 14.41
CA LEU A 208 0.14 -21.11 15.45
C LEU A 208 -1.35 -20.71 15.52
N SER A 209 -1.83 -20.44 16.71
CA SER A 209 -3.10 -19.72 16.90
C SER A 209 -2.88 -18.22 16.66
N VAL A 210 -3.59 -17.63 15.69
CA VAL A 210 -3.34 -16.25 15.22
C VAL A 210 -4.57 -15.39 15.45
N ALA A 211 -4.39 -14.20 16.08
CA ALA A 211 -5.33 -13.08 15.98
C ALA A 211 -4.85 -12.12 14.90
N PHE A 212 -5.65 -11.90 13.86
CA PHE A 212 -5.34 -10.99 12.79
C PHE A 212 -6.29 -9.78 12.80
N ILE A 213 -5.75 -8.59 13.07
CA ILE A 213 -6.52 -7.38 13.39
C ILE A 213 -6.32 -6.33 12.29
N GLN A 214 -7.45 -5.82 11.76
CA GLN A 214 -7.47 -4.76 10.75
C GLN A 214 -8.48 -3.69 11.11
N ASN A 215 -8.08 -2.42 11.03
CA ASN A 215 -8.90 -1.26 11.40
C ASN A 215 -9.96 -0.86 10.36
N ARG A 216 -9.97 -1.49 9.18
CA ARG A 216 -10.89 -1.20 8.08
C ARG A 216 -11.67 -2.44 7.67
N PRO A 217 -12.74 -2.27 6.85
CA PRO A 217 -13.58 -3.39 6.41
C PRO A 217 -12.90 -4.33 5.41
N VAL A 218 -11.80 -3.90 4.78
CA VAL A 218 -11.09 -4.66 3.74
C VAL A 218 -9.61 -4.87 4.07
N LEU A 219 -9.04 -5.93 3.52
CA LEU A 219 -7.63 -6.26 3.61
C LEU A 219 -6.84 -5.69 2.42
N GLY A 220 -5.51 -5.64 2.54
CA GLY A 220 -4.61 -5.20 1.47
C GLY A 220 -3.89 -3.88 1.77
N GLY A 221 -4.37 -3.07 2.71
CA GLY A 221 -3.77 -1.77 3.02
C GLY A 221 -3.79 -0.84 1.81
N ASN A 222 -2.64 -0.31 1.39
CA ASN A 222 -2.56 0.54 0.19
C ASN A 222 -2.94 -0.22 -1.10
N GLY A 223 -2.84 -1.55 -1.13
CA GLY A 223 -3.26 -2.41 -2.24
C GLY A 223 -4.69 -2.93 -2.10
N SER A 224 -5.60 -2.15 -1.51
CA SER A 224 -7.04 -2.42 -1.42
C SER A 224 -7.83 -1.53 -2.37
N SER A 225 -9.11 -1.82 -2.57
CA SER A 225 -10.03 -0.97 -3.34
C SER A 225 -10.22 0.43 -2.77
N GLU A 226 -9.90 0.63 -1.47
CA GLU A 226 -10.03 1.93 -0.80
C GLU A 226 -8.91 2.91 -1.14
N VAL A 227 -7.70 2.41 -1.46
CA VAL A 227 -6.51 3.23 -1.75
C VAL A 227 -6.04 3.08 -3.20
N GLN A 228 -6.20 1.90 -3.77
CA GLN A 228 -5.97 1.56 -5.17
C GLN A 228 -4.52 1.73 -5.65
N VAL A 229 -3.52 1.46 -4.81
CA VAL A 229 -2.14 1.32 -5.25
C VAL A 229 -1.87 -0.13 -5.65
N TRP A 230 -1.49 -0.38 -6.91
CA TRP A 230 -1.14 -1.73 -7.37
C TRP A 230 0.08 -2.29 -6.62
N ALA A 231 0.08 -3.62 -6.37
CA ALA A 231 1.13 -4.26 -5.61
C ALA A 231 2.36 -4.54 -6.46
N MET A 232 3.45 -3.82 -6.20
CA MET A 232 4.73 -3.94 -6.88
C MET A 232 5.74 -4.74 -6.06
N GLY A 233 6.85 -5.14 -6.71
CA GLY A 233 7.94 -5.94 -6.18
C GLY A 233 7.97 -7.36 -6.76
N GLY A 234 9.17 -7.89 -7.01
CA GLY A 234 9.36 -9.27 -7.45
C GLY A 234 9.23 -10.25 -6.29
N THR A 235 8.51 -11.33 -6.49
CA THR A 235 8.37 -12.47 -5.58
C THR A 235 9.14 -13.67 -6.10
N ARG A 236 9.42 -14.64 -5.24
CA ARG A 236 10.03 -15.92 -5.62
C ARG A 236 11.39 -15.76 -6.31
N ARG A 237 12.24 -14.90 -5.73
CA ARG A 237 13.55 -14.49 -6.26
C ARG A 237 14.67 -14.75 -5.24
N GLY A 238 15.91 -14.70 -5.71
CA GLY A 238 17.12 -14.73 -4.89
C GLY A 238 17.33 -16.01 -4.11
N LEU A 239 17.78 -15.88 -2.85
CA LEU A 239 18.22 -17.01 -2.01
C LEU A 239 17.11 -18.00 -1.66
N TYR A 240 15.86 -17.53 -1.57
CA TYR A 240 14.71 -18.34 -1.14
C TYR A 240 13.57 -18.24 -2.15
N PRO A 241 13.58 -19.04 -3.21
CA PRO A 241 12.64 -18.93 -4.33
C PRO A 241 11.18 -19.31 -3.97
N HIS A 242 10.93 -19.81 -2.77
CA HIS A 242 9.60 -20.06 -2.24
C HIS A 242 9.00 -18.88 -1.46
N LEU A 243 9.83 -17.88 -1.06
CA LEU A 243 9.31 -16.65 -0.48
C LEU A 243 8.53 -15.85 -1.51
N GLY A 244 7.34 -15.45 -1.14
CA GLY A 244 6.38 -14.76 -2.01
C GLY A 244 5.31 -15.66 -2.59
N GLU A 245 5.37 -16.99 -2.42
CA GLU A 245 4.29 -17.89 -2.84
C GLU A 245 2.98 -17.58 -2.12
N ILE A 246 3.02 -17.32 -0.80
CA ILE A 246 1.85 -16.88 -0.03
C ILE A 246 1.32 -15.54 -0.57
N VAL A 247 2.21 -14.60 -0.88
CA VAL A 247 1.84 -13.30 -1.46
C VAL A 247 1.11 -13.47 -2.79
N GLU A 248 1.59 -14.36 -3.67
CA GLU A 248 0.96 -14.62 -4.97
C GLU A 248 -0.42 -15.27 -4.90
N GLU A 249 -0.76 -15.91 -3.77
CA GLU A 249 -2.10 -16.46 -3.56
C GLU A 249 -3.18 -15.38 -3.41
N PHE A 250 -2.82 -14.22 -2.79
CA PHE A 250 -3.76 -13.16 -2.49
C PHE A 250 -3.47 -11.82 -3.19
N ALA A 251 -2.31 -11.66 -3.83
CA ALA A 251 -1.97 -10.42 -4.51
C ALA A 251 -2.97 -10.11 -5.63
N ASP A 252 -3.34 -8.84 -5.73
CA ASP A 252 -4.13 -8.35 -6.85
C ASP A 252 -3.33 -8.46 -8.16
N ARG A 253 -4.06 -8.41 -9.26
CA ARG A 253 -3.51 -8.42 -10.62
C ARG A 253 -3.72 -7.08 -11.33
N SER A 254 -4.05 -6.04 -10.57
CA SER A 254 -4.21 -4.72 -11.15
C SER A 254 -2.92 -4.28 -11.83
N SER A 255 -3.04 -3.67 -12.99
CA SER A 255 -1.94 -3.07 -13.75
C SER A 255 -1.97 -1.55 -13.72
N ASN A 256 -2.96 -0.97 -13.04
CA ASN A 256 -3.20 0.46 -12.96
C ASN A 256 -3.37 0.94 -11.50
N SER A 257 -3.09 2.22 -11.29
CA SER A 257 -3.16 2.87 -9.97
C SER A 257 -3.54 4.35 -10.15
N PRO A 258 -4.82 4.71 -10.00
CA PRO A 258 -5.98 3.86 -9.69
C PRO A 258 -6.49 3.05 -10.89
N ALA A 259 -7.30 2.02 -10.62
CA ALA A 259 -8.00 1.26 -11.65
C ALA A 259 -9.35 1.90 -12.01
N ALA A 260 -9.84 1.63 -13.23
CA ALA A 260 -11.17 2.05 -13.63
C ALA A 260 -12.28 1.31 -12.85
N ASP A 261 -12.03 0.05 -12.48
CA ASP A 261 -12.89 -0.76 -11.63
C ASP A 261 -12.15 -1.13 -10.33
N PRO A 262 -12.62 -0.67 -9.16
CA PRO A 262 -12.04 -1.04 -7.85
C PRO A 262 -12.00 -2.56 -7.59
N ALA A 263 -12.86 -3.35 -8.24
CA ALA A 263 -12.86 -4.80 -8.12
C ALA A 263 -11.55 -5.46 -8.59
N GLU A 264 -10.74 -4.77 -9.41
CA GLU A 264 -9.42 -5.25 -9.84
C GLU A 264 -8.46 -5.46 -8.64
N PHE A 265 -8.67 -4.75 -7.52
CA PHE A 265 -7.88 -4.92 -6.30
C PHE A 265 -8.25 -6.17 -5.50
N ASN A 266 -9.32 -6.87 -5.85
CA ASN A 266 -9.65 -8.22 -5.41
C ASN A 266 -9.70 -8.38 -3.86
N ASP A 267 -10.36 -7.46 -3.16
CA ASP A 267 -10.48 -7.48 -1.69
C ASP A 267 -11.10 -8.79 -1.19
N LYS A 268 -12.06 -9.34 -1.96
CA LYS A 268 -12.69 -10.63 -1.65
C LYS A 268 -11.68 -11.78 -1.67
N LEU A 269 -10.78 -11.85 -2.67
CA LEU A 269 -9.73 -12.87 -2.73
C LEU A 269 -8.81 -12.79 -1.51
N LYS A 270 -8.47 -11.58 -1.07
CA LYS A 270 -7.65 -11.36 0.12
C LYS A 270 -8.33 -11.88 1.38
N GLU A 271 -9.61 -11.58 1.54
CA GLU A 271 -10.40 -12.04 2.67
C GLU A 271 -10.59 -13.57 2.65
N GLU A 272 -10.85 -14.17 1.48
CA GLU A 272 -10.97 -15.62 1.30
C GLU A 272 -9.65 -16.33 1.63
N ALA A 273 -8.51 -15.80 1.22
CA ALA A 273 -7.20 -16.37 1.54
C ALA A 273 -6.95 -16.43 3.05
N VAL A 274 -7.35 -15.38 3.77
CA VAL A 274 -7.22 -15.30 5.23
C VAL A 274 -8.22 -16.24 5.93
N LYS A 275 -9.49 -16.21 5.55
CA LYS A 275 -10.55 -17.06 6.13
C LYS A 275 -10.37 -18.54 5.85
N GLY A 276 -9.57 -18.88 4.83
CA GLY A 276 -9.19 -20.25 4.53
C GLY A 276 -8.25 -20.91 5.55
N GLU A 277 -7.65 -20.13 6.45
CA GLU A 277 -6.71 -20.61 7.45
C GLU A 277 -7.43 -20.92 8.77
N LYS A 278 -7.46 -22.21 9.17
CA LYS A 278 -8.27 -22.72 10.29
C LYS A 278 -7.86 -22.22 11.68
N SER A 279 -6.58 -21.93 11.88
CA SER A 279 -6.02 -21.52 13.18
C SER A 279 -5.96 -20.00 13.36
N MET A 280 -6.67 -19.24 12.53
CA MET A 280 -6.67 -17.78 12.54
C MET A 280 -8.07 -17.21 12.77
N ASP A 281 -8.16 -16.26 13.70
CA ASP A 281 -9.33 -15.42 13.90
C ASP A 281 -9.09 -14.03 13.27
N LEU A 282 -9.97 -13.63 12.34
CA LEU A 282 -9.90 -12.33 11.66
C LEU A 282 -10.83 -11.31 12.34
N PHE A 283 -10.27 -10.17 12.71
CA PHE A 283 -10.96 -9.03 13.33
C PHE A 283 -10.88 -7.82 12.42
N LEU A 284 -11.84 -7.65 11.51
CA LEU A 284 -12.01 -6.44 10.71
C LEU A 284 -12.64 -5.31 11.53
N ASN A 285 -12.51 -4.07 11.07
CA ASN A 285 -13.03 -2.88 11.74
C ASN A 285 -12.59 -2.77 13.21
N THR A 286 -11.36 -3.18 13.50
CA THR A 286 -10.80 -3.15 14.86
C THR A 286 -9.49 -2.36 14.86
N HIS A 287 -9.53 -1.15 15.43
CA HIS A 287 -8.37 -0.27 15.53
C HIS A 287 -7.63 -0.48 16.86
N VAL A 288 -6.36 -0.86 16.77
CA VAL A 288 -5.51 -0.97 17.97
C VAL A 288 -5.00 0.39 18.38
N TYR A 289 -5.40 0.86 19.56
CA TYR A 289 -5.06 2.18 20.10
C TYR A 289 -4.29 2.12 21.43
N GLY A 290 -4.14 0.92 22.03
CA GLY A 290 -3.49 0.75 23.32
C GLY A 290 -2.63 -0.52 23.38
N VAL A 291 -1.62 -0.50 24.24
CA VAL A 291 -0.74 -1.62 24.54
C VAL A 291 -0.61 -1.76 26.06
N GLU A 292 -0.75 -2.98 26.57
CA GLU A 292 -0.42 -3.30 27.96
C GLU A 292 0.89 -4.10 27.99
N MET A 293 1.85 -3.57 28.73
CA MET A 293 3.15 -4.22 28.92
C MET A 293 3.09 -5.27 30.03
N ALA A 294 3.92 -6.28 29.93
CA ALA A 294 4.19 -7.20 31.04
C ALA A 294 4.87 -6.46 32.20
N LYS A 295 4.94 -7.08 33.39
CA LYS A 295 5.47 -6.44 34.61
C LYS A 295 6.91 -5.95 34.47
N ASP A 296 7.71 -6.58 33.62
CA ASP A 296 9.11 -6.21 33.35
C ASP A 296 9.25 -5.06 32.34
N ALA A 297 8.15 -4.56 31.78
CA ALA A 297 8.07 -3.54 30.73
C ALA A 297 8.93 -3.85 29.48
N LYS A 298 9.36 -5.12 29.30
CA LYS A 298 10.19 -5.55 28.15
C LYS A 298 9.42 -6.39 27.14
N LYS A 299 8.19 -6.76 27.46
CA LYS A 299 7.30 -7.56 26.59
C LYS A 299 5.90 -6.99 26.61
N ILE A 300 5.25 -7.07 25.48
CA ILE A 300 3.82 -6.78 25.36
C ILE A 300 3.04 -7.97 25.94
N ARG A 301 2.05 -7.70 26.78
CA ARG A 301 1.09 -8.68 27.28
C ARG A 301 -0.14 -8.76 26.38
N SER A 302 -0.67 -7.62 25.98
CA SER A 302 -1.87 -7.50 25.17
C SER A 302 -1.89 -6.19 24.40
N VAL A 303 -2.66 -6.15 23.30
CA VAL A 303 -3.04 -4.91 22.63
C VAL A 303 -4.53 -4.66 22.83
N ILE A 304 -4.95 -3.39 22.85
CA ILE A 304 -6.34 -2.99 23.05
C ILE A 304 -6.87 -2.46 21.73
N GLY A 305 -7.90 -3.12 21.21
CA GLY A 305 -8.60 -2.75 19.98
C GLY A 305 -9.97 -2.15 20.25
N LEU A 306 -10.32 -1.13 19.46
CA LEU A 306 -11.62 -0.50 19.40
C LEU A 306 -12.34 -0.99 18.14
N ASP A 307 -13.52 -1.56 18.27
CA ASP A 307 -14.42 -1.82 17.14
C ASP A 307 -14.89 -0.48 16.56
N THR A 308 -14.51 -0.20 15.32
CA THR A 308 -14.73 1.11 14.67
C THR A 308 -16.16 1.40 14.27
N LYS A 309 -17.09 0.46 14.50
CA LYS A 309 -18.52 0.62 14.23
C LYS A 309 -19.34 0.73 15.51
N THR A 310 -18.88 0.12 16.59
CA THR A 310 -19.66 0.03 17.83
C THR A 310 -19.03 0.70 19.02
N GLY A 311 -17.77 1.15 18.91
CA GLY A 311 -17.02 1.72 20.03
C GLY A 311 -16.64 0.70 21.12
N LYS A 312 -16.93 -0.59 20.94
CA LYS A 312 -16.60 -1.64 21.93
C LYS A 312 -15.10 -1.93 21.90
N GLU A 313 -14.55 -2.09 23.09
CA GLU A 313 -13.15 -2.41 23.27
C GLU A 313 -12.93 -3.89 23.52
N THR A 314 -11.81 -4.40 23.00
CA THR A 314 -11.37 -5.80 23.19
C THR A 314 -9.88 -5.83 23.45
N ARG A 315 -9.45 -6.64 24.42
CA ARG A 315 -8.04 -6.86 24.76
C ARG A 315 -7.56 -8.18 24.16
N PHE A 316 -6.62 -8.10 23.22
CA PHE A 316 -6.03 -9.25 22.54
C PHE A 316 -4.76 -9.69 23.26
N VAL A 317 -4.84 -10.82 23.94
CA VAL A 317 -3.71 -11.39 24.69
C VAL A 317 -2.89 -12.28 23.77
N GLY A 318 -1.55 -12.14 23.79
CA GLY A 318 -0.67 -12.90 22.91
C GLY A 318 0.71 -13.18 23.49
N GLN A 319 1.38 -14.20 22.94
CA GLN A 319 2.78 -14.48 23.25
C GLN A 319 3.72 -13.59 22.45
N PHE A 320 3.46 -13.43 21.15
CA PHE A 320 4.20 -12.57 20.22
C PHE A 320 3.26 -11.63 19.48
N PHE A 321 3.79 -10.47 19.10
CA PHE A 321 3.07 -9.41 18.40
C PHE A 321 3.82 -9.01 17.15
N VAL A 322 3.07 -8.63 16.09
CA VAL A 322 3.65 -8.13 14.85
C VAL A 322 3.06 -6.75 14.54
N ASP A 323 3.90 -5.73 14.45
CA ASP A 323 3.51 -4.41 13.98
C ASP A 323 3.56 -4.37 12.44
N CYS A 324 2.38 -4.49 11.83
CA CYS A 324 2.11 -4.33 10.40
C CYS A 324 1.23 -3.10 10.12
N THR A 325 1.12 -2.17 11.07
CA THR A 325 0.22 -1.00 10.98
C THR A 325 0.61 -0.02 9.87
N GLY A 326 1.84 -0.14 9.36
CA GLY A 326 2.42 0.81 8.41
C GLY A 326 2.84 2.14 9.03
N HIS A 327 2.49 2.38 10.31
CA HIS A 327 2.82 3.56 11.09
C HIS A 327 3.67 3.27 12.33
N GLY A 328 3.99 2.00 12.60
CA GLY A 328 4.74 1.62 13.80
C GLY A 328 3.97 1.89 15.10
N SER A 329 2.63 1.82 15.05
CA SER A 329 1.76 2.22 16.16
C SER A 329 1.92 1.30 17.36
N VAL A 330 2.01 -0.04 17.15
CA VAL A 330 2.19 -0.99 18.25
C VAL A 330 3.53 -0.80 18.93
N GLY A 331 4.61 -0.65 18.14
CA GLY A 331 5.95 -0.40 18.67
C GLY A 331 6.04 0.89 19.47
N ALA A 332 5.49 1.98 18.94
CA ALA A 332 5.46 3.28 19.61
C ALA A 332 4.65 3.24 20.92
N LEU A 333 3.47 2.60 20.92
CA LEU A 333 2.63 2.42 22.11
C LEU A 333 3.30 1.53 23.16
N ALA A 334 4.16 0.58 22.74
CA ALA A 334 4.95 -0.26 23.62
C ALA A 334 6.23 0.43 24.15
N GLY A 335 6.54 1.65 23.68
CA GLY A 335 7.74 2.38 24.07
C GLY A 335 9.02 1.94 23.35
N ALA A 336 8.92 1.26 22.19
CA ALA A 336 10.07 0.91 21.38
C ALA A 336 10.70 2.17 20.75
N GLU A 337 12.03 2.17 20.61
CA GLU A 337 12.74 3.22 19.87
C GLU A 337 12.36 3.16 18.39
N PHE A 338 12.16 4.33 17.78
CA PHE A 338 11.84 4.45 16.35
C PHE A 338 12.53 5.67 15.73
N MET A 339 12.72 5.59 14.42
CA MET A 339 13.15 6.70 13.56
C MET A 339 11.93 7.24 12.81
N MET A 340 11.87 8.56 12.63
CA MET A 340 10.85 9.23 11.84
C MET A 340 11.35 10.62 11.45
N GLU A 341 11.30 10.95 10.18
CA GLU A 341 11.55 12.30 9.70
C GLU A 341 10.26 13.12 9.83
N GLU A 342 10.35 14.27 10.50
CA GLU A 342 9.22 15.21 10.63
C GLU A 342 9.03 16.08 9.39
N LYS A 343 10.08 16.25 8.58
CA LYS A 343 10.10 17.05 7.35
C LYS A 343 10.97 16.38 6.29
N GLY A 344 10.64 16.66 5.03
CA GLY A 344 11.40 16.14 3.89
C GLY A 344 11.20 14.64 3.65
N HIS A 345 10.20 14.02 4.31
CA HIS A 345 9.82 12.62 4.08
C HIS A 345 8.93 12.49 2.82
N MET A 346 8.67 11.25 2.41
CA MET A 346 7.68 10.98 1.36
C MET A 346 6.27 11.26 1.89
N GLY A 347 5.42 11.81 1.04
CA GLY A 347 4.09 12.25 1.41
C GLY A 347 3.02 11.15 1.42
N MET A 348 1.77 11.60 1.31
CA MET A 348 0.58 10.78 1.19
C MET A 348 -0.18 11.12 -0.09
N SER A 349 -0.62 10.11 -0.83
CA SER A 349 -1.45 10.28 -2.03
C SER A 349 -2.92 10.03 -1.73
N ASN A 350 -3.77 10.84 -2.40
CA ASN A 350 -5.20 10.56 -2.57
C ASN A 350 -5.49 10.56 -4.06
N MET A 351 -5.64 9.38 -4.63
CA MET A 351 -5.88 9.21 -6.08
C MET A 351 -7.34 9.44 -6.42
N TRP A 352 -7.63 9.68 -7.68
CA TRP A 352 -8.98 10.01 -8.13
C TRP A 352 -9.23 9.60 -9.58
N VAL A 353 -10.50 9.39 -9.92
CA VAL A 353 -10.97 8.94 -11.23
C VAL A 353 -12.12 9.82 -11.69
N LEU A 354 -12.02 10.31 -12.91
CA LEU A 354 -13.11 10.95 -13.65
C LEU A 354 -13.67 9.97 -14.69
N LYS A 355 -14.97 9.98 -14.87
CA LYS A 355 -15.66 9.19 -15.89
C LYS A 355 -16.42 10.10 -16.84
N LYS A 356 -16.34 9.83 -18.14
CA LYS A 356 -17.17 10.46 -19.14
C LYS A 356 -18.61 9.92 -19.04
N THR A 357 -19.57 10.81 -19.07
CA THR A 357 -21.01 10.51 -19.02
C THR A 357 -21.68 10.94 -20.32
N ASP A 358 -22.89 10.46 -20.57
CA ASP A 358 -23.66 10.79 -21.77
C ASP A 358 -24.22 12.23 -21.74
N GLN A 359 -24.26 12.84 -20.57
CA GLN A 359 -24.83 14.17 -20.37
C GLN A 359 -23.82 15.13 -19.74
N ALA A 360 -24.07 16.43 -19.94
CA ALA A 360 -23.28 17.46 -19.27
C ALA A 360 -23.46 17.39 -17.75
N VAL A 361 -22.36 17.46 -17.04
CA VAL A 361 -22.31 17.46 -15.57
C VAL A 361 -22.01 18.87 -15.08
N THR A 362 -22.94 19.44 -14.32
CA THR A 362 -22.73 20.74 -13.68
C THR A 362 -21.79 20.58 -12.49
N TRP A 363 -20.95 21.60 -12.28
CA TRP A 363 -20.05 21.66 -11.14
C TRP A 363 -20.23 23.00 -10.40
N PRO A 364 -20.43 23.00 -9.09
CA PRO A 364 -20.60 24.23 -8.33
C PRO A 364 -19.26 25.00 -8.22
N THR A 365 -19.33 26.27 -7.87
CA THR A 365 -18.13 27.03 -7.53
C THR A 365 -17.52 26.50 -6.24
N THR A 366 -16.18 26.35 -6.22
CA THR A 366 -15.42 25.80 -5.09
C THR A 366 -14.32 26.78 -4.65
N PRO A 367 -14.66 27.96 -4.08
CA PRO A 367 -13.68 29.00 -3.71
C PRO A 367 -12.70 28.52 -2.63
N TRP A 368 -13.07 27.52 -1.85
CA TRP A 368 -12.27 26.86 -0.84
C TRP A 368 -11.23 25.87 -1.39
N ALA A 369 -11.36 25.43 -2.63
CA ALA A 369 -10.41 24.54 -3.29
C ALA A 369 -9.14 25.29 -3.71
N LEU A 370 -8.09 24.60 -4.13
CA LEU A 370 -6.91 25.28 -4.68
C LEU A 370 -7.25 25.96 -5.99
N PRO A 371 -6.90 27.26 -6.16
CA PRO A 371 -7.14 27.99 -7.39
C PRO A 371 -6.14 27.57 -8.46
N LEU A 372 -6.47 26.52 -9.21
CA LEU A 372 -5.60 25.95 -10.23
C LEU A 372 -5.95 26.48 -11.62
N GLU A 373 -4.92 26.64 -12.45
CA GLU A 373 -5.00 26.85 -13.88
C GLU A 373 -4.69 25.54 -14.63
N LEU A 374 -5.02 25.44 -15.92
CA LEU A 374 -4.71 24.24 -16.70
C LEU A 374 -3.20 23.96 -16.79
N GLU A 375 -2.40 25.01 -16.72
CA GLU A 375 -0.92 24.94 -16.69
C GLU A 375 -0.37 24.32 -15.39
N ASP A 376 -1.18 24.22 -14.35
CA ASP A 376 -0.78 23.64 -13.07
C ASP A 376 -0.85 22.11 -13.05
N PHE A 377 -1.35 21.50 -14.11
CA PHE A 377 -1.45 20.03 -14.17
C PHE A 377 -0.13 19.39 -14.58
N PRO A 378 0.23 18.23 -14.02
CA PRO A 378 1.42 17.52 -14.41
C PRO A 378 1.32 17.06 -15.87
N ALA A 379 2.45 17.12 -16.59
CA ALA A 379 2.55 16.52 -17.91
C ALA A 379 2.34 15.00 -17.83
N PRO A 380 1.83 14.36 -18.91
CA PRO A 380 1.77 12.91 -19.00
C PRO A 380 3.14 12.30 -18.75
N ARG A 381 3.20 11.23 -17.98
CA ARG A 381 4.45 10.52 -17.66
C ARG A 381 5.21 10.06 -18.91
N ALA A 382 4.48 9.71 -19.99
CA ALA A 382 5.06 9.31 -21.27
C ALA A 382 5.76 10.45 -22.03
N MET A 383 5.53 11.71 -21.64
CA MET A 383 6.11 12.91 -22.30
C MET A 383 7.25 13.54 -21.51
N GLU A 384 7.62 13.02 -20.35
CA GLU A 384 8.83 13.45 -19.65
C GLU A 384 10.05 12.70 -20.22
N PRO A 385 10.92 13.37 -21.02
CA PRO A 385 12.13 12.71 -21.50
C PRO A 385 13.02 12.34 -20.32
N VAL A 386 13.49 11.11 -20.30
CA VAL A 386 14.45 10.62 -19.29
C VAL A 386 15.67 11.56 -19.29
N GLY A 387 15.96 12.19 -18.15
CA GLY A 387 17.12 13.05 -17.95
C GLY A 387 16.92 14.55 -18.23
N VAL A 388 15.72 15.01 -18.57
CA VAL A 388 15.41 16.44 -18.68
C VAL A 388 14.84 16.94 -17.34
N LYS A 389 15.71 17.53 -16.53
CA LYS A 389 15.28 18.31 -15.36
C LYS A 389 14.45 19.49 -15.84
N ASN A 390 13.17 19.51 -15.45
CA ASN A 390 12.31 20.70 -15.44
C ASN A 390 11.96 21.35 -16.79
N LYS A 391 11.57 20.61 -17.83
CA LYS A 391 10.82 21.24 -18.91
C LYS A 391 9.37 20.73 -18.91
N LEU A 392 8.52 21.57 -18.34
CA LEU A 392 7.07 21.47 -18.47
C LEU A 392 6.65 21.82 -19.88
N ASN A 393 6.24 20.85 -20.65
CA ASN A 393 5.33 21.07 -21.75
C ASN A 393 3.93 20.62 -21.31
N MET A 394 3.22 21.57 -20.73
CA MET A 394 1.88 21.36 -20.19
C MET A 394 0.82 21.66 -21.26
N THR A 395 0.71 20.82 -22.27
CA THR A 395 -0.30 20.99 -23.31
C THR A 395 -1.31 19.83 -23.33
N GLY A 396 -1.45 19.09 -22.26
CA GLY A 396 -2.42 18.00 -22.23
C GLY A 396 -2.73 17.54 -20.85
N PHE A 397 -4.02 17.47 -20.58
CA PHE A 397 -4.55 16.76 -19.45
C PHE A 397 -4.39 15.27 -19.73
N ASP A 398 -3.27 14.71 -19.36
CA ASP A 398 -3.12 13.28 -19.24
C ASP A 398 -2.85 13.01 -17.77
N LEU A 399 -3.88 12.51 -17.10
CA LEU A 399 -3.89 12.31 -15.67
C LEU A 399 -3.26 10.99 -15.26
N GLY A 400 -2.78 10.19 -16.20
CA GLY A 400 -2.27 8.90 -15.85
C GLY A 400 -1.59 8.14 -16.98
N TYR A 401 -0.82 7.18 -16.57
CA TYR A 401 -0.13 6.21 -17.39
C TYR A 401 -1.05 5.03 -17.65
N THR A 402 -1.47 4.82 -18.85
CA THR A 402 -1.48 3.59 -19.66
C THR A 402 -2.44 3.65 -20.82
N PRO A 403 -2.08 3.10 -21.96
CA PRO A 403 -3.03 2.79 -23.01
C PRO A 403 -3.84 1.55 -22.60
N THR A 404 -4.93 1.75 -21.85
CA THR A 404 -6.01 0.78 -21.86
C THR A 404 -6.93 1.09 -23.06
N PRO A 405 -7.59 0.09 -23.67
CA PRO A 405 -8.37 0.28 -24.88
C PRO A 405 -9.52 1.30 -24.79
N ASN A 406 -9.82 1.85 -23.61
CA ASN A 406 -10.97 2.74 -23.34
C ASN A 406 -10.56 4.05 -22.65
N MET A 407 -9.36 4.58 -22.89
CA MET A 407 -8.84 5.79 -22.23
C MET A 407 -9.65 7.08 -22.50
N GLU A 408 -10.51 7.10 -23.52
CA GLU A 408 -11.39 8.26 -23.74
C GLU A 408 -12.54 8.36 -22.72
N GLU A 409 -12.84 7.26 -21.98
CA GLU A 409 -13.92 7.24 -21.00
C GLU A 409 -13.49 7.62 -19.59
N TYR A 410 -12.21 7.42 -19.25
CA TYR A 410 -11.68 7.63 -17.91
C TYR A 410 -10.43 8.50 -17.89
N LEU A 411 -10.42 9.47 -16.98
CA LEU A 411 -9.23 10.24 -16.61
C LEU A 411 -8.95 10.00 -15.14
N HIS A 412 -7.68 9.94 -14.74
CA HIS A 412 -7.35 9.65 -13.35
C HIS A 412 -6.11 10.39 -12.87
N GLY A 413 -6.08 10.72 -11.59
CA GLY A 413 -4.90 11.21 -10.89
C GLY A 413 -4.22 10.07 -10.18
N GLU A 414 -2.96 9.80 -10.57
CA GLU A 414 -2.15 8.69 -10.08
C GLU A 414 -1.46 8.99 -8.74
N TRP A 415 -0.56 8.09 -8.37
CA TRP A 415 0.24 8.10 -7.16
C TRP A 415 1.04 9.39 -6.91
N PHE A 416 1.35 10.16 -7.93
CA PHE A 416 2.11 11.41 -7.83
C PHE A 416 1.26 12.62 -7.40
N TRP A 417 -0.07 12.48 -7.27
CA TRP A 417 -0.92 13.42 -6.53
C TRP A 417 -0.68 13.21 -5.04
N GLU A 418 0.38 13.83 -4.55
CA GLU A 418 1.00 13.57 -3.25
C GLU A 418 1.42 14.87 -2.58
N SER A 419 1.09 14.99 -1.29
CA SER A 419 1.48 16.13 -0.46
C SER A 419 1.91 15.72 0.95
N GLY A 420 2.25 16.70 1.77
CA GLY A 420 2.57 16.48 3.18
C GLY A 420 4.06 16.28 3.47
N PHE A 421 4.95 16.58 2.52
CA PHE A 421 6.41 16.36 2.65
C PHE A 421 7.04 17.06 3.85
N ASP A 422 6.49 18.21 4.29
CA ASP A 422 6.96 19.02 5.40
C ASP A 422 5.95 19.08 6.57
N LYS A 423 5.02 18.13 6.60
CA LYS A 423 4.05 17.97 7.67
C LYS A 423 4.45 16.79 8.57
N GLN A 424 4.04 16.81 9.83
CA GLN A 424 4.28 15.67 10.72
C GLN A 424 3.46 14.46 10.24
N PRO A 425 4.11 13.31 9.92
CA PRO A 425 3.48 12.24 9.12
C PRO A 425 2.37 11.45 9.83
N LEU A 426 2.05 11.77 11.07
CA LEU A 426 0.96 11.15 11.83
C LEU A 426 -0.01 12.20 12.36
N LYS A 427 0.51 13.22 13.06
CA LYS A 427 -0.32 14.25 13.69
C LYS A 427 -1.08 15.09 12.66
N ASP A 428 -0.42 15.39 11.53
CA ASP A 428 -0.99 16.24 10.48
C ASP A 428 -1.64 15.44 9.34
N LEU A 429 -1.87 14.14 9.52
CA LEU A 429 -2.32 13.25 8.44
C LEU A 429 -3.70 13.65 7.89
N GLU A 430 -4.64 14.06 8.76
CA GLU A 430 -5.95 14.60 8.34
C GLU A 430 -5.78 15.89 7.53
N LEU A 431 -4.91 16.78 7.97
CA LEU A 431 -4.60 18.03 7.28
C LEU A 431 -4.00 17.77 5.88
N VAL A 432 -3.12 16.77 5.76
CA VAL A 432 -2.54 16.36 4.47
C VAL A 432 -3.63 15.84 3.52
N ARG A 433 -4.53 14.95 4.00
CA ARG A 433 -5.64 14.44 3.22
C ARG A 433 -6.55 15.58 2.75
N ASP A 434 -6.88 16.51 3.63
CA ASP A 434 -7.76 17.65 3.33
C ASP A 434 -7.13 18.59 2.30
N HIS A 435 -5.81 18.78 2.36
CA HIS A 435 -5.10 19.51 1.33
C HIS A 435 -5.16 18.81 -0.03
N ASN A 436 -4.98 17.48 -0.05
CA ASN A 436 -5.12 16.69 -1.28
C ASN A 436 -6.55 16.81 -1.86
N PHE A 437 -7.57 16.81 -1.02
CA PHE A 437 -8.95 17.07 -1.47
C PHE A 437 -9.10 18.45 -2.11
N ARG A 438 -8.55 19.49 -1.48
CA ARG A 438 -8.56 20.84 -2.04
C ARG A 438 -7.85 20.89 -3.40
N ALA A 439 -6.74 20.16 -3.57
CA ALA A 439 -6.03 20.08 -4.84
C ALA A 439 -6.85 19.37 -5.93
N VAL A 440 -7.46 18.23 -5.60
CA VAL A 440 -8.27 17.45 -6.55
C VAL A 440 -9.54 18.20 -6.94
N TYR A 441 -10.27 18.79 -5.98
CA TYR A 441 -11.46 19.60 -6.28
C TYR A 441 -11.11 20.87 -7.07
N GLY A 442 -9.96 21.47 -6.79
CA GLY A 442 -9.46 22.60 -7.57
C GLY A 442 -9.10 22.23 -9.00
N ALA A 443 -8.47 21.06 -9.17
CA ALA A 443 -8.18 20.50 -10.49
C ALA A 443 -9.46 20.24 -11.30
N PHE A 444 -10.44 19.57 -10.71
CA PHE A 444 -11.70 19.32 -11.38
C PHE A 444 -12.48 20.61 -11.69
N SER A 445 -12.46 21.58 -10.78
CA SER A 445 -13.05 22.91 -11.01
C SER A 445 -12.39 23.64 -12.19
N ALA A 446 -11.04 23.58 -12.29
CA ALA A 446 -10.32 24.16 -13.43
C ALA A 446 -10.68 23.48 -14.76
N LEU A 447 -10.82 22.15 -14.77
CA LEU A 447 -11.30 21.42 -15.95
C LEU A 447 -12.69 21.88 -16.40
N LYS A 448 -13.61 21.97 -15.45
CA LYS A 448 -15.00 22.35 -15.74
C LYS A 448 -15.13 23.79 -16.22
N SER A 449 -14.33 24.71 -15.68
CA SER A 449 -14.45 26.15 -15.99
C SER A 449 -13.55 26.61 -17.13
N LYS A 450 -12.41 25.96 -17.37
CA LYS A 450 -11.34 26.41 -18.29
C LYS A 450 -10.98 25.37 -19.37
N GLY A 451 -11.35 24.09 -19.18
CA GLY A 451 -10.97 22.99 -20.05
C GLY A 451 -11.77 22.88 -21.35
N GLY A 452 -12.83 23.70 -21.52
CA GLY A 452 -13.67 23.71 -22.70
C GLY A 452 -14.65 22.54 -22.82
N GLU A 453 -15.28 22.42 -23.98
CA GLU A 453 -16.36 21.45 -24.25
C GLU A 453 -15.93 19.99 -24.00
N LYS A 454 -14.65 19.66 -24.20
CA LYS A 454 -14.10 18.32 -24.00
C LYS A 454 -14.43 17.76 -22.61
N TYR A 455 -14.44 18.61 -21.58
CA TYR A 455 -14.60 18.18 -20.19
C TYR A 455 -16.01 18.39 -19.63
N THR A 456 -16.93 18.88 -20.42
CA THR A 456 -18.32 19.15 -19.99
C THR A 456 -19.01 17.90 -19.44
N ASN A 457 -18.78 16.74 -20.08
CA ASN A 457 -19.43 15.48 -19.75
C ASN A 457 -18.64 14.62 -18.75
N TYR A 458 -17.51 15.10 -18.19
CA TYR A 458 -16.80 14.34 -17.16
C TYR A 458 -17.40 14.58 -15.79
N ASP A 459 -17.49 13.49 -15.02
CA ASP A 459 -17.96 13.47 -13.65
C ASP A 459 -16.88 12.86 -12.75
N MET A 460 -16.80 13.31 -11.49
CA MET A 460 -15.91 12.69 -10.49
C MET A 460 -16.54 11.37 -10.02
N GLN A 461 -15.96 10.26 -10.45
CA GLN A 461 -16.47 8.93 -10.12
C GLN A 461 -15.96 8.44 -8.77
N TRP A 462 -14.71 8.75 -8.46
CA TRP A 462 -14.06 8.28 -7.25
C TRP A 462 -12.94 9.24 -6.85
N LEU A 463 -12.84 9.48 -5.56
CA LEU A 463 -11.73 10.14 -4.89
C LEU A 463 -11.39 9.32 -3.65
N ALA A 464 -10.14 8.89 -3.51
CA ALA A 464 -9.72 8.12 -2.36
C ALA A 464 -9.81 8.99 -1.09
N TYR A 465 -10.77 8.72 -0.21
CA TYR A 465 -10.79 9.36 1.11
C TYR A 465 -9.82 8.69 2.09
N ILE A 466 -9.50 7.42 1.85
CA ILE A 466 -8.39 6.73 2.54
C ILE A 466 -7.08 7.07 1.82
N GLY A 467 -6.18 7.73 2.53
CA GLY A 467 -4.88 8.12 1.99
C GLY A 467 -3.89 6.97 1.89
N GLY A 468 -2.99 7.06 0.92
CA GLY A 468 -1.87 6.13 0.73
C GLY A 468 -0.55 6.70 1.27
N PRO A 469 -0.28 6.69 2.58
CA PRO A 469 0.97 7.20 3.15
C PRO A 469 2.13 6.27 2.79
N ARG A 470 3.32 6.86 2.60
CA ARG A 470 4.52 6.12 2.19
C ARG A 470 5.55 5.97 3.27
N GLU A 471 5.64 6.92 4.17
CA GLU A 471 6.68 6.99 5.18
C GLU A 471 6.12 7.48 6.51
N SER A 472 6.59 6.88 7.63
CA SER A 472 6.31 7.29 8.99
C SER A 472 7.32 6.63 9.94
N ARG A 473 6.91 6.15 11.13
CA ARG A 473 7.80 5.50 12.10
C ARG A 473 8.41 4.20 11.53
N ARG A 474 9.70 4.03 11.75
CA ARG A 474 10.47 2.81 11.52
C ARG A 474 11.05 2.38 12.86
N ILE A 475 10.59 1.24 13.38
CA ILE A 475 11.00 0.72 14.70
C ILE A 475 12.44 0.23 14.59
N VAL A 476 13.27 0.58 15.58
CA VAL A 476 14.68 0.20 15.58
C VAL A 476 14.84 -1.26 15.98
N GLY A 477 15.46 -2.04 15.09
CA GLY A 477 15.88 -3.44 15.31
C GLY A 477 17.33 -3.55 15.75
N ASP A 478 17.85 -4.78 15.79
CA ASP A 478 19.28 -5.02 16.08
C ASP A 478 20.18 -4.60 14.92
N MET A 479 19.60 -4.36 13.76
CA MET A 479 20.26 -3.81 12.58
C MET A 479 19.40 -2.71 11.95
N ILE A 480 20.03 -1.62 11.56
CA ILE A 480 19.42 -0.58 10.72
C ILE A 480 20.05 -0.72 9.32
N LEU A 481 19.27 -1.22 8.37
CA LEU A 481 19.75 -1.35 7.00
C LEU A 481 19.84 0.04 6.35
N ASN A 482 20.98 0.34 5.76
CA ASN A 482 21.21 1.58 5.02
C ASN A 482 21.19 1.36 3.50
N GLY A 483 20.99 2.44 2.76
CA GLY A 483 20.90 2.38 1.30
C GLY A 483 22.25 2.10 0.62
N GLU A 484 23.38 2.44 1.25
CA GLU A 484 24.71 2.20 0.68
C GLU A 484 25.06 0.71 0.67
N ASP A 485 24.73 -0.04 1.73
CA ASP A 485 24.96 -1.48 1.81
C ASP A 485 24.23 -2.21 0.69
N MET A 486 23.01 -1.76 0.38
CA MET A 486 22.23 -2.30 -0.73
C MET A 486 22.90 -2.05 -2.09
N VAL A 487 23.42 -0.83 -2.31
CA VAL A 487 24.11 -0.45 -3.56
C VAL A 487 25.42 -1.20 -3.72
N LYS A 488 26.14 -1.43 -2.61
CA LYS A 488 27.40 -2.19 -2.58
C LYS A 488 27.19 -3.70 -2.69
N GLY A 489 25.92 -4.16 -2.61
CA GLY A 489 25.59 -5.58 -2.60
C GLY A 489 26.13 -6.32 -1.36
N LEU A 490 26.23 -5.64 -0.21
CA LEU A 490 26.73 -6.24 1.03
C LEU A 490 25.69 -7.21 1.59
N ILE A 491 25.95 -8.50 1.42
CA ILE A 491 25.04 -9.57 1.89
C ILE A 491 25.37 -9.91 3.34
N HIS A 492 24.33 -9.88 4.19
CA HIS A 492 24.41 -10.28 5.59
C HIS A 492 24.09 -11.76 5.80
N PRO A 493 24.63 -12.42 6.85
CA PRO A 493 24.39 -13.84 7.12
C PRO A 493 22.90 -14.22 7.29
N ASP A 494 22.10 -13.25 7.71
CA ASP A 494 20.66 -13.34 7.92
C ASP A 494 19.84 -12.66 6.81
N GLY A 495 20.46 -12.38 5.65
CA GLY A 495 19.77 -11.89 4.47
C GLY A 495 18.69 -12.88 4.01
N CYS A 496 17.45 -12.40 3.85
CA CYS A 496 16.32 -13.29 3.59
C CYS A 496 15.35 -12.77 2.52
N VAL A 497 14.72 -11.63 2.71
CA VAL A 497 13.66 -11.16 1.81
C VAL A 497 14.25 -10.41 0.61
N PRO A 498 14.07 -10.92 -0.63
CA PRO A 498 14.58 -10.24 -1.81
C PRO A 498 13.76 -8.97 -2.09
N THR A 499 14.40 -7.80 -2.05
CA THR A 499 13.81 -6.61 -2.63
C THR A 499 14.38 -6.35 -4.02
N THR A 500 13.51 -6.31 -5.01
CA THR A 500 13.86 -6.10 -6.43
C THR A 500 13.61 -4.66 -6.88
N TRP A 501 13.23 -3.77 -5.94
CA TRP A 501 12.89 -2.39 -6.24
C TRP A 501 14.08 -1.47 -6.05
N ASP A 502 14.23 -0.48 -6.91
CA ASP A 502 15.25 0.56 -6.75
C ASP A 502 14.96 1.44 -5.54
N GLN A 503 15.92 2.26 -5.13
CA GLN A 503 15.74 3.27 -4.10
C GLN A 503 14.82 4.38 -4.61
N ASP A 504 13.53 4.14 -4.53
CA ASP A 504 12.46 5.00 -5.03
C ASP A 504 12.01 5.96 -3.92
N LEU A 505 12.50 7.19 -4.00
CA LEU A 505 12.15 8.27 -3.07
C LEU A 505 11.34 9.33 -3.78
N HIS A 506 10.33 9.85 -3.08
CA HIS A 506 9.48 10.90 -3.60
C HIS A 506 9.83 12.26 -2.99
N TYR A 507 9.86 13.25 -3.86
CA TYR A 507 10.12 14.65 -3.52
C TYR A 507 9.05 15.53 -4.14
N PRO A 508 8.78 16.72 -3.60
CA PRO A 508 7.95 17.71 -4.28
C PRO A 508 8.49 17.99 -5.68
N LYS A 509 7.62 18.03 -6.68
CA LYS A 509 8.02 18.51 -8.01
C LYS A 509 8.30 20.01 -7.91
N GLU A 510 9.45 20.46 -8.40
CA GLU A 510 10.01 21.79 -8.14
C GLU A 510 9.06 22.95 -8.48
N GLN A 511 8.37 22.89 -9.60
CA GLN A 511 7.39 23.92 -9.97
C GLN A 511 6.27 24.09 -8.92
N TYR A 512 5.82 23.00 -8.31
CA TYR A 512 4.77 23.04 -7.28
C TYR A 512 5.36 23.49 -5.95
N ALA A 513 6.61 23.15 -5.66
CA ALA A 513 7.31 23.66 -4.50
C ALA A 513 7.52 25.18 -4.58
N VAL A 514 7.71 25.73 -5.78
CA VAL A 514 7.80 27.18 -6.00
C VAL A 514 6.43 27.86 -5.92
N LYS A 515 5.42 27.33 -6.60
CA LYS A 515 4.08 27.94 -6.66
C LYS A 515 3.27 27.75 -5.37
N PHE A 516 3.47 26.62 -4.69
CA PHE A 516 2.81 26.25 -3.44
C PHE A 516 3.84 25.90 -2.35
N PRO A 517 4.66 26.88 -1.91
CA PRO A 517 5.89 26.62 -1.13
C PRO A 517 5.65 25.91 0.21
N ASN A 518 4.47 26.09 0.80
CA ASN A 518 4.15 25.47 2.09
C ASN A 518 3.45 24.11 1.98
N ASN A 519 2.96 23.77 0.79
CA ASN A 519 2.18 22.55 0.61
C ASN A 519 2.04 22.15 -0.87
N PRO A 520 3.13 21.75 -1.53
CA PRO A 520 3.08 21.23 -2.89
C PRO A 520 2.28 19.92 -2.92
N PHE A 521 1.52 19.70 -4.00
CA PHE A 521 0.59 18.57 -4.09
C PHE A 521 0.91 17.59 -5.23
N ILE A 522 2.03 17.78 -5.91
CA ILE A 522 2.54 16.85 -6.94
C ILE A 522 3.97 16.47 -6.59
N SER A 523 4.24 15.17 -6.63
CA SER A 523 5.57 14.61 -6.43
C SER A 523 6.26 14.22 -7.75
N ARG A 524 7.56 14.02 -7.65
CA ARG A 524 8.38 13.28 -8.60
C ARG A 524 9.09 12.15 -7.87
N ALA A 525 9.24 11.01 -8.52
CA ALA A 525 10.08 9.94 -8.00
C ALA A 525 11.52 10.15 -8.45
N GLU A 526 12.47 10.00 -7.53
CA GLU A 526 13.88 9.85 -7.82
C GLU A 526 14.30 8.41 -7.55
N PHE A 527 14.72 7.74 -8.59
CA PHE A 527 15.27 6.40 -8.49
C PHE A 527 16.77 6.50 -8.23
N GLY A 528 17.19 6.01 -7.08
CA GLY A 528 18.61 5.88 -6.74
C GLY A 528 19.30 4.80 -7.57
N LYS A 529 20.54 4.44 -7.17
CA LYS A 529 21.29 3.38 -7.83
C LYS A 529 20.52 2.05 -7.77
N HIS A 530 20.63 1.28 -8.86
CA HIS A 530 19.89 0.05 -9.07
C HIS A 530 20.26 -1.02 -8.03
N THR A 531 19.26 -1.65 -7.48
CA THR A 531 19.38 -2.98 -6.87
C THR A 531 19.33 -4.05 -7.97
N ASP A 532 19.82 -5.24 -7.69
CA ASP A 532 19.64 -6.39 -8.58
C ASP A 532 18.13 -6.70 -8.71
N ARG A 533 17.52 -6.33 -9.84
CA ARG A 533 16.09 -6.53 -10.09
C ARG A 533 15.75 -8.00 -10.35
N LYS A 534 16.73 -8.83 -10.72
CA LYS A 534 16.54 -10.25 -11.01
C LYS A 534 16.48 -11.08 -9.73
N ASN A 535 17.50 -10.97 -8.89
CA ASN A 535 17.61 -11.75 -7.67
C ASN A 535 17.10 -10.99 -6.44
N GLY A 536 17.15 -9.67 -6.49
CA GLY A 536 16.83 -8.80 -5.36
C GLY A 536 17.97 -8.72 -4.33
N TYR A 537 17.98 -7.65 -3.56
CA TYR A 537 18.83 -7.51 -2.39
C TYR A 537 18.17 -8.23 -1.20
N PRO A 538 18.86 -9.17 -0.51
CA PRO A 538 18.27 -9.89 0.61
C PRO A 538 18.26 -9.04 1.87
N VAL A 539 17.10 -8.49 2.23
CA VAL A 539 16.89 -7.70 3.46
C VAL A 539 17.16 -8.58 4.69
N PRO A 540 17.98 -8.13 5.66
CA PRO A 540 18.34 -8.94 6.82
C PRO A 540 17.18 -9.15 7.80
N TYR A 541 17.09 -10.35 8.40
CA TYR A 541 16.10 -10.70 9.41
C TYR A 541 16.15 -9.80 10.65
N ARG A 542 17.35 -9.34 11.07
CA ARG A 542 17.54 -8.43 12.21
C ARG A 542 16.85 -7.09 12.06
N CYS A 543 16.35 -6.76 10.87
CA CYS A 543 15.51 -5.59 10.63
C CYS A 543 14.04 -5.82 11.00
N PHE A 544 13.61 -7.06 11.30
CA PHE A 544 12.20 -7.45 11.43
C PHE A 544 11.73 -7.65 12.88
N TYR A 545 12.52 -7.28 13.87
CA TYR A 545 12.11 -7.30 15.27
C TYR A 545 12.68 -6.13 16.05
N SER A 546 11.98 -5.72 17.12
CA SER A 546 12.40 -4.62 17.98
C SER A 546 13.62 -5.00 18.81
N LYS A 547 14.60 -4.09 18.92
CA LYS A 547 15.74 -4.26 19.81
C LYS A 547 15.34 -4.16 21.30
N ASP A 548 14.27 -3.43 21.61
CA ASP A 548 13.84 -3.07 22.97
C ASP A 548 12.73 -3.96 23.50
N ILE A 549 11.79 -4.37 22.65
CA ILE A 549 10.60 -5.12 23.03
C ILE A 549 10.76 -6.58 22.63
N GLY A 550 11.02 -7.43 23.62
CA GLY A 550 11.49 -8.81 23.44
C GLY A 550 10.53 -9.80 22.79
N ASN A 551 9.28 -9.41 22.51
CA ASN A 551 8.30 -10.22 21.80
C ASN A 551 7.57 -9.47 20.67
N LEU A 552 8.19 -8.39 20.15
CA LEU A 552 7.65 -7.58 19.07
C LEU A 552 8.42 -7.80 17.78
N PHE A 553 7.73 -8.24 16.75
CA PHE A 553 8.18 -8.26 15.37
C PHE A 553 7.64 -7.05 14.60
N MET A 554 8.26 -6.73 13.48
CA MET A 554 7.81 -5.74 12.51
C MET A 554 7.85 -6.32 11.09
N ALA A 555 6.91 -5.92 10.25
CA ALA A 555 6.96 -6.21 8.82
C ALA A 555 6.32 -5.07 8.02
N GLY A 556 6.84 -4.84 6.81
CA GLY A 556 6.39 -3.75 5.97
C GLY A 556 7.22 -2.47 6.16
N ARG A 557 6.57 -1.30 6.10
CA ARG A 557 7.26 0.01 6.19
C ARG A 557 7.82 0.32 7.57
N THR A 558 7.45 -0.45 8.59
CA THR A 558 7.80 -0.24 9.99
C THR A 558 9.13 -0.88 10.39
N ILE A 559 9.77 -1.62 9.49
CA ILE A 559 11.04 -2.33 9.75
C ILE A 559 12.21 -1.36 9.97
N SER A 560 13.29 -1.89 10.51
CA SER A 560 14.49 -1.14 10.88
C SER A 560 15.39 -0.83 9.69
N VAL A 561 15.10 0.28 9.01
CA VAL A 561 15.83 0.74 7.82
C VAL A 561 15.98 2.25 7.80
N GLU A 562 17.04 2.76 7.21
CA GLU A 562 17.15 4.17 6.86
C GLU A 562 16.20 4.55 5.71
N ARG A 563 15.98 5.84 5.51
CA ARG A 563 15.06 6.35 4.49
C ARG A 563 15.40 5.88 3.07
N GLN A 564 16.69 5.84 2.70
CA GLN A 564 17.11 5.37 1.38
C GLN A 564 16.78 3.89 1.16
N ALA A 565 17.07 3.05 2.16
CA ALA A 565 16.72 1.64 2.13
C ALA A 565 15.21 1.42 2.14
N LEU A 566 14.43 2.29 2.84
CA LEU A 566 12.97 2.25 2.82
C LEU A 566 12.44 2.41 1.39
N GLY A 567 13.04 3.27 0.57
CA GLY A 567 12.67 3.44 -0.84
C GLY A 567 12.58 2.13 -1.61
N SER A 568 13.51 1.19 -1.34
CA SER A 568 13.53 -0.14 -1.97
C SER A 568 12.65 -1.17 -1.28
N THR A 569 12.51 -1.08 0.06
CA THR A 569 11.90 -2.16 0.85
C THR A 569 10.39 -1.99 1.06
N ARG A 570 9.84 -0.80 0.81
CA ARG A 570 8.43 -0.44 1.08
C ARG A 570 7.40 -0.99 0.10
N VAL A 571 7.81 -1.55 -1.05
CA VAL A 571 6.86 -2.06 -2.04
C VAL A 571 6.10 -3.28 -1.52
N MET A 572 4.81 -3.35 -1.83
CA MET A 572 3.87 -4.20 -1.10
C MET A 572 4.17 -5.69 -1.16
N ARG A 573 4.62 -6.23 -2.31
CA ARG A 573 4.96 -7.67 -2.39
C ARG A 573 6.20 -8.01 -1.57
N THR A 574 7.20 -7.12 -1.54
CA THR A 574 8.35 -7.26 -0.64
C THR A 574 7.91 -7.23 0.82
N CYS A 575 7.02 -6.30 1.19
CA CYS A 575 6.43 -6.25 2.53
C CYS A 575 5.69 -7.55 2.90
N GLY A 576 4.97 -8.15 1.95
CA GLY A 576 4.29 -9.44 2.15
C GLY A 576 5.27 -10.57 2.46
N MET A 577 6.39 -10.64 1.74
CA MET A 577 7.46 -11.62 2.00
C MET A 577 8.12 -11.42 3.37
N MET A 578 8.27 -10.16 3.85
CA MET A 578 8.73 -9.90 5.22
C MET A 578 7.78 -10.54 6.24
N GLY A 579 6.47 -10.40 6.01
CA GLY A 579 5.46 -11.07 6.82
C GLY A 579 5.62 -12.58 6.82
N GLU A 580 5.83 -13.20 5.65
CA GLU A 580 6.06 -14.64 5.57
C GLU A 580 7.23 -15.10 6.45
N VAL A 581 8.34 -14.37 6.45
CA VAL A 581 9.50 -14.67 7.29
C VAL A 581 9.18 -14.49 8.77
N VAL A 582 8.47 -13.41 9.13
CA VAL A 582 8.06 -13.15 10.52
C VAL A 582 7.14 -14.24 11.04
N GLY A 583 6.16 -14.73 10.26
CA GLY A 583 5.30 -15.83 10.67
C GLY A 583 6.06 -17.12 10.95
N LYS A 584 7.07 -17.45 10.10
CA LYS A 584 7.97 -18.60 10.32
C LYS A 584 8.84 -18.42 11.57
N ALA A 585 9.40 -17.21 11.77
CA ALA A 585 10.21 -16.89 12.96
C ALA A 585 9.37 -16.95 14.26
N ALA A 586 8.12 -16.49 14.22
CA ALA A 586 7.22 -16.57 15.36
C ALA A 586 6.95 -18.03 15.78
N TRP A 587 6.80 -18.96 14.81
CA TRP A 587 6.70 -20.39 15.11
C TRP A 587 7.97 -20.90 15.84
N ILE A 588 9.16 -20.52 15.38
CA ILE A 588 10.41 -20.90 16.06
C ILE A 588 10.41 -20.38 17.50
N CYS A 589 9.99 -19.12 17.70
CA CYS A 589 9.91 -18.51 19.01
C CYS A 589 9.00 -19.30 19.97
N VAL A 590 7.79 -19.64 19.53
CA VAL A 590 6.83 -20.39 20.34
C VAL A 590 7.33 -21.82 20.58
N ARG A 591 7.77 -22.49 19.52
CA ARG A 591 8.21 -23.89 19.56
C ARG A 591 9.44 -24.14 20.44
N HIS A 592 10.39 -23.21 20.42
CA HIS A 592 11.68 -23.31 21.13
C HIS A 592 11.76 -22.40 22.36
N HIS A 593 10.66 -21.74 22.75
CA HIS A 593 10.59 -20.83 23.91
C HIS A 593 11.67 -19.74 23.87
N THR A 594 11.92 -19.19 22.69
CA THR A 594 12.96 -18.19 22.45
C THR A 594 12.36 -16.83 22.07
N SER A 595 13.20 -15.80 21.94
CA SER A 595 12.82 -14.46 21.48
C SER A 595 13.07 -14.29 19.97
N PRO A 596 12.54 -13.25 19.33
CA PRO A 596 12.91 -12.89 17.96
C PRO A 596 14.42 -12.77 17.74
N ARG A 597 15.15 -12.16 18.68
CA ARG A 597 16.63 -12.11 18.68
C ARG A 597 17.25 -13.49 18.79
N GLY A 598 16.70 -14.35 19.65
CA GLY A 598 17.17 -15.72 19.82
C GLY A 598 17.04 -16.59 18.56
N VAL A 599 16.08 -16.25 17.67
CA VAL A 599 16.01 -16.89 16.34
C VAL A 599 17.26 -16.60 15.54
N TYR A 600 17.73 -15.34 15.51
CA TYR A 600 18.99 -14.99 14.85
C TYR A 600 20.19 -15.67 15.50
N GLU A 601 20.27 -15.64 16.82
CA GLU A 601 21.46 -16.09 17.57
C GLU A 601 21.62 -17.62 17.61
N GLN A 602 20.50 -18.38 17.60
CA GLN A 602 20.52 -19.81 17.91
C GLN A 602 19.78 -20.69 16.89
N TYR A 603 18.83 -20.13 16.14
CA TYR A 603 17.92 -20.91 15.28
C TYR A 603 17.85 -20.39 13.84
N LEU A 604 18.87 -19.61 13.41
CA LEU A 604 18.86 -19.02 12.06
C LEU A 604 18.80 -20.10 10.96
N ASP A 605 19.44 -21.24 11.15
CA ASP A 605 19.42 -22.32 10.17
C ASP A 605 18.03 -22.96 10.06
N ILE A 606 17.30 -23.10 11.17
CA ILE A 606 15.90 -23.55 11.11
C ILE A 606 15.03 -22.54 10.33
N LEU A 607 15.26 -21.24 10.52
CA LEU A 607 14.56 -20.22 9.76
C LEU A 607 14.87 -20.32 8.26
N LYS A 608 16.13 -20.53 7.89
CA LYS A 608 16.55 -20.76 6.50
C LYS A 608 15.87 -21.99 5.90
N ASP A 609 15.80 -23.09 6.64
CA ASP A 609 15.11 -24.31 6.19
C ASP A 609 13.61 -24.06 5.96
N LEU A 610 12.94 -23.32 6.84
CA LEU A 610 11.54 -22.96 6.67
C LEU A 610 11.32 -22.03 5.46
N MET A 611 12.26 -21.13 5.18
CA MET A 611 12.17 -20.25 4.01
C MET A 611 12.36 -21.01 2.68
N ASN A 612 13.05 -22.13 2.71
CA ASN A 612 13.20 -23.04 1.54
C ASN A 612 11.99 -23.95 1.33
N GLN A 613 10.98 -23.93 2.20
CA GLN A 613 9.78 -24.74 2.04
C GLN A 613 8.73 -24.01 1.18
N PRO A 614 7.98 -24.72 0.32
CA PRO A 614 6.86 -24.15 -0.40
C PRO A 614 5.88 -23.41 0.52
N GLY A 615 5.38 -22.26 0.08
CA GLY A 615 4.48 -21.42 0.86
C GLY A 615 3.18 -22.10 1.29
N ALA A 616 2.72 -23.10 0.51
CA ALA A 616 1.53 -23.90 0.82
C ALA A 616 1.75 -24.96 1.91
N MET A 617 2.98 -25.24 2.34
CA MET A 617 3.27 -26.21 3.41
C MET A 617 2.60 -25.82 4.72
N ARG A 618 2.06 -26.81 5.44
CA ARG A 618 1.26 -26.60 6.66
C ARG A 618 1.62 -27.58 7.77
N ARG A 619 1.28 -27.19 9.01
CA ARG A 619 1.17 -28.02 10.21
C ARG A 619 -0.23 -27.89 10.78
N ASP A 620 -0.80 -28.96 11.27
CA ASP A 620 -2.12 -28.89 11.94
C ASP A 620 -2.00 -28.42 13.41
N THR A 621 -0.84 -28.62 14.01
CA THR A 621 -0.51 -28.19 15.38
C THR A 621 0.92 -27.67 15.45
N LEU A 622 1.28 -27.02 16.54
CA LEU A 622 2.62 -26.46 16.78
C LEU A 622 3.75 -27.51 16.61
N GLU A 623 3.51 -28.76 17.08
CA GLU A 623 4.47 -29.88 16.98
C GLU A 623 4.22 -30.78 15.76
N GLY A 624 3.16 -30.53 15.01
CA GLY A 624 2.76 -31.34 13.88
C GLY A 624 3.84 -31.42 12.79
N ALA A 625 3.86 -32.53 12.05
CA ALA A 625 4.72 -32.66 10.90
C ALA A 625 4.30 -31.66 9.80
N LEU A 626 5.30 -31.12 9.11
CA LEU A 626 5.08 -30.26 7.95
C LEU A 626 4.62 -31.12 6.75
N TYR A 627 3.52 -30.75 6.12
CA TYR A 627 2.99 -31.44 4.93
C TYR A 627 2.51 -30.47 3.87
N LEU A 628 2.49 -30.94 2.62
CA LEU A 628 1.89 -30.22 1.50
C LEU A 628 0.44 -30.72 1.31
N PRO A 629 -0.58 -29.84 1.43
CA PRO A 629 -1.96 -30.23 1.18
C PRO A 629 -2.17 -30.76 -0.25
N ALA A 630 -2.97 -31.79 -0.42
CA ALA A 630 -3.27 -32.37 -1.74
C ALA A 630 -3.96 -31.37 -2.68
N ASN A 631 -4.69 -30.40 -2.10
CA ASN A 631 -5.37 -29.33 -2.83
C ASN A 631 -4.57 -28.01 -2.86
N ALA A 632 -3.27 -28.06 -2.56
CA ALA A 632 -2.42 -26.87 -2.62
C ALA A 632 -2.49 -26.22 -4.02
N LYS A 633 -2.69 -24.90 -4.04
CA LYS A 633 -2.74 -24.13 -5.27
C LYS A 633 -1.39 -24.24 -5.98
N LYS A 634 -1.39 -24.80 -7.20
CA LYS A 634 -0.20 -24.77 -8.04
C LYS A 634 -0.03 -23.36 -8.59
N LEU A 635 1.04 -22.71 -8.17
CA LEU A 635 1.43 -21.44 -8.75
C LEU A 635 2.06 -21.65 -10.12
N PRO A 636 1.89 -20.71 -11.07
CA PRO A 636 2.62 -20.74 -12.33
C PRO A 636 4.13 -20.84 -12.07
N GLU A 637 4.86 -21.55 -12.92
CA GLU A 637 6.32 -21.43 -12.90
C GLU A 637 6.69 -19.96 -13.05
N VAL A 638 7.69 -19.52 -12.30
CA VAL A 638 8.25 -18.17 -12.50
C VAL A 638 8.77 -18.18 -13.93
N ALA A 639 8.14 -17.39 -14.81
CA ALA A 639 8.65 -17.21 -16.15
C ALA A 639 10.11 -16.77 -16.01
N SER A 640 11.05 -17.57 -16.51
CA SER A 640 12.42 -17.08 -16.69
C SER A 640 12.30 -15.86 -17.60
N ASP A 641 12.93 -14.75 -17.24
CA ASP A 641 12.94 -13.55 -18.09
C ASP A 641 13.62 -13.81 -19.44
N GLY A 642 14.25 -14.99 -19.59
CA GLY A 642 14.88 -15.47 -20.78
C GLY A 642 14.39 -16.87 -21.20
N LEU A 643 14.56 -17.17 -22.48
CA LEU A 643 14.36 -18.50 -23.03
C LEU A 643 15.47 -19.41 -22.49
N ASP A 644 15.09 -20.57 -21.93
CA ASP A 644 16.07 -21.56 -21.46
C ASP A 644 16.79 -22.20 -22.66
N PRO A 645 18.09 -21.94 -22.89
CA PRO A 645 18.82 -22.49 -24.03
C PRO A 645 18.84 -24.02 -24.06
N LYS A 646 18.71 -24.69 -22.90
CA LYS A 646 18.65 -26.16 -22.79
C LYS A 646 17.34 -26.77 -23.30
N LYS A 647 16.28 -25.97 -23.38
CA LYS A 647 14.96 -26.39 -23.91
C LYS A 647 14.79 -26.07 -25.38
N MET A 648 15.75 -25.36 -25.99
CA MET A 648 15.71 -25.01 -27.40
C MET A 648 16.32 -26.11 -28.27
N PRO A 649 15.77 -26.41 -29.45
CA PRO A 649 16.29 -27.46 -30.32
C PRO A 649 17.59 -27.05 -31.02
N GLY A 650 18.43 -28.03 -31.32
CA GLY A 650 19.71 -27.83 -32.05
C GLY A 650 20.86 -27.42 -31.13
N ILE A 651 21.85 -26.72 -31.69
CA ILE A 651 22.98 -26.16 -30.95
C ILE A 651 22.64 -24.70 -30.66
N ILE A 652 22.62 -24.34 -29.40
CA ILE A 652 22.42 -22.96 -28.93
C ILE A 652 23.71 -22.48 -28.34
N ILE A 653 24.17 -21.32 -28.77
CA ILE A 653 25.30 -20.58 -28.18
C ILE A 653 24.75 -19.24 -27.70
N ASP A 654 24.76 -19.04 -26.39
CA ASP A 654 24.33 -17.85 -25.74
C ASP A 654 25.40 -16.75 -25.84
N ASP A 655 25.02 -15.47 -25.66
CA ASP A 655 26.00 -14.36 -25.67
C ASP A 655 27.01 -14.46 -24.51
N GLU A 656 26.67 -15.20 -23.43
CA GLU A 656 27.59 -15.53 -22.33
C GLU A 656 28.75 -16.43 -22.79
N ASP A 657 28.52 -17.28 -23.77
CA ASP A 657 29.51 -18.23 -24.33
C ASP A 657 30.27 -17.66 -25.53
N ALA A 658 29.95 -16.44 -25.94
CA ALA A 658 30.60 -15.80 -27.09
C ALA A 658 31.99 -15.21 -26.72
N GLU A 659 32.95 -15.34 -27.65
CA GLU A 659 34.25 -14.68 -27.55
C GLU A 659 34.09 -13.20 -27.94
N LEU A 660 34.13 -12.32 -26.94
CA LEU A 660 33.94 -10.88 -27.10
C LEU A 660 35.25 -10.13 -27.23
N THR A 661 35.37 -9.31 -28.28
CA THR A 661 36.49 -8.36 -28.48
C THR A 661 35.96 -6.92 -28.46
N GLY A 662 36.62 -6.03 -27.75
CA GLY A 662 36.19 -4.63 -27.57
C GLY A 662 35.25 -4.45 -26.38
N ASP A 663 34.58 -3.28 -26.29
CA ASP A 663 33.74 -2.92 -25.18
C ASP A 663 32.28 -3.35 -25.42
N TRP A 664 31.81 -4.32 -24.63
CA TRP A 664 30.45 -4.84 -24.65
C TRP A 664 29.76 -4.61 -23.33
N LYS A 665 28.50 -4.19 -23.35
CA LYS A 665 27.66 -3.95 -22.19
C LYS A 665 26.56 -5.01 -22.12
N LYS A 666 26.24 -5.46 -20.91
CA LYS A 666 25.11 -6.36 -20.66
C LYS A 666 23.81 -5.58 -20.50
N GLY A 667 22.70 -6.17 -20.94
CA GLY A 667 21.37 -5.60 -20.84
C GLY A 667 20.30 -6.66 -20.59
N GLU A 668 19.26 -6.30 -19.83
CA GLU A 668 18.14 -7.16 -19.45
C GLU A 668 16.78 -6.50 -19.70
N GLY A 669 16.79 -5.25 -20.21
CA GLY A 669 15.59 -4.42 -20.34
C GLY A 669 14.66 -4.80 -21.51
N LEU A 670 15.17 -5.50 -22.54
CA LEU A 670 14.38 -5.91 -23.71
C LEU A 670 14.14 -7.42 -23.68
N LYS A 671 12.90 -7.82 -23.49
CA LYS A 671 12.48 -9.22 -23.34
C LYS A 671 11.60 -9.68 -24.51
N PRO A 672 11.54 -11.00 -24.79
CA PRO A 672 12.33 -12.10 -24.21
C PRO A 672 13.77 -12.12 -24.77
N TYR A 673 14.71 -12.64 -23.99
CA TYR A 673 16.08 -12.95 -24.43
C TYR A 673 16.41 -14.41 -24.13
N VAL A 674 17.49 -14.95 -24.70
CA VAL A 674 17.98 -16.31 -24.42
C VAL A 674 18.92 -16.22 -23.20
N GLY A 675 18.90 -17.21 -22.32
CA GLY A 675 19.78 -17.23 -21.14
C GLY A 675 19.44 -16.20 -20.08
N SER A 676 20.46 -15.49 -19.60
CA SER A 676 20.36 -14.60 -18.43
C SER A 676 20.29 -13.11 -18.76
N HIS A 677 20.78 -12.71 -19.93
CA HIS A 677 20.88 -11.33 -20.41
C HIS A 677 21.14 -11.31 -21.92
N TYR A 678 21.34 -10.16 -22.49
CA TYR A 678 21.89 -9.96 -23.82
C TYR A 678 23.05 -8.96 -23.77
N SER A 679 23.98 -9.04 -24.73
CA SER A 679 25.09 -8.11 -24.85
C SER A 679 24.85 -7.09 -25.98
N PHE A 680 25.38 -5.88 -25.83
CA PHE A 680 25.33 -4.85 -26.88
C PHE A 680 26.56 -3.96 -26.88
N SER A 681 26.94 -3.48 -28.09
CA SER A 681 28.06 -2.56 -28.26
C SER A 681 27.85 -1.57 -29.40
N SER A 682 28.38 -0.37 -29.25
CA SER A 682 28.57 0.62 -30.31
C SER A 682 30.05 0.99 -30.47
N ALA A 683 30.94 0.31 -29.77
CA ALA A 683 32.36 0.56 -29.82
C ALA A 683 32.92 0.20 -31.22
N LYS A 684 33.73 1.08 -31.78
CA LYS A 684 34.36 0.83 -33.10
C LYS A 684 35.34 -0.35 -33.00
N GLY A 685 35.29 -1.24 -33.96
CA GLY A 685 36.16 -2.44 -34.05
C GLY A 685 35.79 -3.55 -33.08
N ALA A 686 34.67 -3.44 -32.37
CA ALA A 686 34.21 -4.56 -31.53
C ALA A 686 33.62 -5.69 -32.34
N SER A 687 33.82 -6.93 -31.87
CA SER A 687 33.26 -8.14 -32.47
C SER A 687 32.89 -9.19 -31.44
N ALA A 688 31.96 -10.07 -31.80
CA ALA A 688 31.54 -11.22 -31.01
C ALA A 688 31.55 -12.45 -31.87
N ARG A 689 32.25 -13.52 -31.43
CA ARG A 689 32.41 -14.77 -32.13
C ARG A 689 31.71 -15.87 -31.35
N PHE A 690 30.70 -16.50 -31.96
CA PHE A 690 29.97 -17.64 -31.47
C PHE A 690 30.52 -18.92 -32.14
N ALA A 691 31.40 -19.62 -31.43
CA ALA A 691 32.05 -20.81 -31.93
C ALA A 691 31.20 -22.06 -31.65
N PHE A 692 31.16 -23.01 -32.58
CA PHE A 692 30.47 -24.28 -32.43
C PHE A 692 31.05 -25.39 -33.31
N ALA A 693 30.72 -26.64 -32.97
CA ALA A 693 31.00 -27.78 -33.82
C ALA A 693 29.74 -28.65 -33.96
N VAL A 694 29.46 -29.14 -35.18
CA VAL A 694 28.35 -30.05 -35.41
C VAL A 694 28.80 -31.51 -35.16
N LYS A 695 27.86 -32.35 -34.73
CA LYS A 695 28.12 -33.78 -34.49
C LYS A 695 28.11 -34.59 -35.78
N GLU A 696 27.35 -34.18 -36.78
CA GLU A 696 27.19 -34.82 -38.06
C GLU A 696 27.44 -33.82 -39.19
N SER A 697 28.16 -34.23 -40.24
CA SER A 697 28.35 -33.38 -41.42
C SER A 697 27.04 -33.23 -42.19
N GLY A 698 26.72 -32.00 -42.61
CA GLY A 698 25.47 -31.74 -43.32
C GLY A 698 25.14 -30.28 -43.48
N ARG A 699 23.91 -30.05 -43.94
CA ARG A 699 23.37 -28.70 -44.10
C ARG A 699 22.62 -28.29 -42.84
N TYR A 700 22.89 -27.08 -42.38
CA TYR A 700 22.27 -26.52 -41.17
C TYR A 700 21.77 -25.11 -41.42
N GLU A 701 20.60 -24.83 -40.91
CA GLU A 701 20.06 -23.47 -40.81
C GLU A 701 20.70 -22.78 -39.62
N VAL A 702 21.23 -21.57 -39.85
CA VAL A 702 21.81 -20.71 -38.81
C VAL A 702 20.84 -19.56 -38.53
N ARG A 703 20.48 -19.40 -37.28
CA ARG A 703 19.54 -18.37 -36.78
C ARG A 703 20.23 -17.49 -35.75
N ALA A 704 19.84 -16.21 -35.72
CA ALA A 704 20.29 -15.24 -34.69
C ALA A 704 19.09 -14.64 -33.96
N TYR A 705 19.24 -14.52 -32.66
CA TYR A 705 18.26 -13.94 -31.78
C TYR A 705 18.65 -12.51 -31.41
N TRP A 706 17.68 -11.57 -31.33
CA TRP A 706 17.82 -10.24 -30.79
C TRP A 706 16.45 -9.64 -30.52
N GLN A 707 16.41 -8.64 -29.63
CA GLN A 707 15.24 -7.80 -29.41
C GLN A 707 15.37 -6.48 -30.17
N PRO A 708 14.34 -6.09 -30.95
CA PRO A 708 14.39 -4.89 -31.76
C PRO A 708 14.33 -3.64 -30.89
N HIS A 709 15.06 -2.60 -31.29
CA HIS A 709 14.98 -1.27 -30.69
C HIS A 709 15.48 -0.23 -31.69
N GLU A 710 14.96 0.99 -31.65
CA GLU A 710 15.30 2.08 -32.60
C GLU A 710 16.79 2.43 -32.64
N ASN A 711 17.51 2.26 -31.52
CA ASN A 711 18.95 2.54 -31.42
C ASN A 711 19.83 1.37 -31.89
N ARG A 712 19.27 0.28 -32.38
CA ARG A 712 20.02 -0.90 -32.87
C ARG A 712 20.52 -0.68 -34.30
N GLY A 713 21.59 -1.41 -34.63
CA GLY A 713 22.23 -1.35 -35.94
C GLY A 713 21.26 -1.72 -37.07
N LYS A 714 21.19 -0.86 -38.09
CA LYS A 714 20.33 -1.07 -39.27
C LYS A 714 21.02 -1.92 -40.31
N SER A 715 22.34 -2.08 -40.22
CA SER A 715 23.20 -2.80 -41.19
C SER A 715 24.31 -3.54 -40.46
N VAL A 716 23.95 -4.46 -39.55
CA VAL A 716 24.92 -5.23 -38.76
C VAL A 716 25.56 -6.32 -39.62
N PRO A 717 26.90 -6.28 -39.86
CA PRO A 717 27.56 -7.36 -40.59
C PRO A 717 27.69 -8.61 -39.72
N VAL A 718 27.23 -9.75 -40.25
CA VAL A 718 27.29 -11.06 -39.58
C VAL A 718 27.99 -12.02 -40.55
N SER A 719 29.18 -12.49 -40.19
CA SER A 719 29.93 -13.49 -40.98
C SER A 719 29.70 -14.89 -40.45
N ILE A 720 29.45 -15.84 -41.33
CA ILE A 720 29.31 -17.25 -41.02
C ILE A 720 30.51 -17.99 -41.62
N LEU A 721 31.30 -18.65 -40.78
CA LEU A 721 32.41 -19.52 -41.19
C LEU A 721 31.89 -20.95 -41.38
N SER A 722 31.88 -21.42 -42.60
CA SER A 722 31.39 -22.76 -43.00
C SER A 722 32.40 -23.47 -43.87
N THR A 723 32.14 -24.73 -44.26
CA THR A 723 32.98 -25.44 -45.21
C THR A 723 33.01 -24.80 -46.61
N ASP A 724 32.02 -23.97 -46.93
CA ASP A 724 31.93 -23.21 -48.16
C ASP A 724 32.70 -21.85 -48.09
N GLY A 725 33.46 -21.65 -47.01
CA GLY A 725 34.20 -20.42 -46.73
C GLY A 725 33.42 -19.41 -45.84
N GLU A 726 33.98 -18.21 -45.67
CA GLU A 726 33.32 -17.12 -44.95
C GLU A 726 32.26 -16.44 -45.83
N LYS A 727 31.05 -16.32 -45.30
CA LYS A 727 29.95 -15.60 -45.96
C LYS A 727 29.39 -14.56 -45.02
N THR A 728 29.34 -13.30 -45.46
CA THR A 728 28.75 -12.22 -44.66
C THR A 728 27.34 -11.90 -45.12
N VAL A 729 26.41 -11.83 -44.17
CA VAL A 729 25.05 -11.34 -44.33
C VAL A 729 24.83 -10.06 -43.50
N THR A 730 23.80 -9.29 -43.83
CA THR A 730 23.48 -8.06 -43.11
C THR A 730 22.20 -8.26 -42.34
N ALA A 731 22.26 -7.96 -41.03
CA ALA A 731 21.08 -7.99 -40.15
C ALA A 731 20.61 -6.55 -39.80
N ASN A 732 19.30 -6.32 -39.86
CA ASN A 732 18.69 -5.09 -39.40
C ASN A 732 18.06 -5.30 -38.02
N GLN A 733 18.81 -4.97 -36.98
CA GLN A 733 18.38 -5.20 -35.60
C GLN A 733 17.44 -4.10 -35.03
N SER A 734 17.16 -3.07 -35.82
CA SER A 734 16.12 -2.07 -35.47
C SER A 734 14.68 -2.60 -35.73
N LYS A 735 14.56 -3.75 -36.38
CA LYS A 735 13.30 -4.42 -36.68
C LYS A 735 13.20 -5.77 -35.98
N PRO A 736 11.97 -6.27 -35.74
CA PRO A 736 11.78 -7.62 -35.20
C PRO A 736 12.54 -8.67 -35.99
N ALA A 737 13.15 -9.63 -35.31
CA ALA A 737 13.89 -10.76 -35.88
C ALA A 737 12.99 -11.86 -36.49
N GLY A 738 11.76 -11.52 -36.86
CA GLY A 738 10.75 -12.44 -37.35
C GLY A 738 9.66 -12.76 -36.31
N LYS A 739 8.66 -13.57 -36.70
CA LYS A 739 7.51 -13.89 -35.84
C LYS A 739 7.88 -14.75 -34.63
N GLU A 740 8.98 -15.53 -34.74
CA GLU A 740 9.43 -16.45 -33.70
C GLU A 740 10.61 -15.90 -32.86
N GLY A 741 10.94 -14.60 -32.97
CA GLY A 741 11.99 -13.95 -32.20
C GLY A 741 13.42 -14.18 -32.71
N TYR A 742 13.58 -14.84 -33.86
CA TYR A 742 14.89 -15.03 -34.52
C TYR A 742 14.84 -14.61 -35.99
N GLN A 743 16.01 -14.31 -36.55
CA GLN A 743 16.23 -14.17 -38.00
C GLN A 743 17.07 -15.33 -38.51
N THR A 744 16.62 -16.02 -39.58
CA THR A 744 17.43 -16.96 -40.31
C THR A 744 18.51 -16.21 -41.10
N LEU A 745 19.78 -16.50 -40.80
CA LEU A 745 20.95 -15.96 -41.51
C LEU A 745 21.25 -16.68 -42.82
N GLY A 746 20.79 -17.93 -42.93
CA GLY A 746 20.96 -18.79 -44.11
C GLY A 746 21.10 -20.25 -43.75
N THR A 747 21.29 -21.07 -44.82
CA THR A 747 21.61 -22.50 -44.70
C THR A 747 23.03 -22.72 -45.22
N PHE A 748 23.87 -23.35 -44.40
CA PHE A 748 25.31 -23.55 -44.67
C PHE A 748 25.70 -25.00 -44.45
N THR A 749 26.81 -25.42 -45.08
CA THR A 749 27.36 -26.77 -44.91
C THR A 749 28.42 -26.75 -43.82
N PHE A 750 28.30 -27.65 -42.84
CA PHE A 750 29.29 -27.84 -41.78
C PHE A 750 29.77 -29.31 -41.75
N LYS A 751 31.00 -29.49 -41.30
CA LYS A 751 31.63 -30.80 -41.19
C LYS A 751 31.77 -31.21 -39.73
N ALA A 752 31.43 -32.48 -39.42
CA ALA A 752 31.48 -33.02 -38.09
C ALA A 752 32.86 -32.84 -37.44
N GLY A 753 32.89 -32.34 -36.21
CA GLY A 753 34.10 -32.14 -35.42
C GLY A 753 34.98 -30.97 -35.84
N GLU A 754 34.67 -30.28 -36.96
CA GLU A 754 35.37 -29.05 -37.32
C GLU A 754 34.73 -27.84 -36.67
N GLU A 755 35.56 -26.93 -36.18
CA GLU A 755 35.10 -25.69 -35.57
C GLU A 755 34.56 -24.75 -36.65
N SER A 756 33.38 -24.21 -36.39
CA SER A 756 32.68 -23.21 -37.18
C SER A 756 32.31 -22.02 -36.30
N ALA A 757 31.97 -20.90 -36.91
CA ALA A 757 31.58 -19.71 -36.09
C ALA A 757 30.60 -18.79 -36.80
N VAL A 758 29.84 -18.05 -36.00
CA VAL A 758 29.11 -16.84 -36.42
C VAL A 758 29.73 -15.63 -35.75
N ILE A 759 30.05 -14.60 -36.53
CA ILE A 759 30.78 -13.43 -36.06
C ILE A 759 29.98 -12.15 -36.33
N PHE A 760 29.62 -11.43 -35.31
CA PHE A 760 29.03 -10.09 -35.40
C PHE A 760 30.12 -9.03 -35.32
N ARG A 761 29.99 -7.96 -36.11
CA ARG A 761 30.92 -6.84 -36.10
C ARG A 761 30.16 -5.53 -35.95
N THR A 762 30.76 -4.59 -35.20
CA THR A 762 30.19 -3.27 -35.01
C THR A 762 30.51 -2.28 -36.12
N ASP A 763 31.63 -2.51 -36.85
CA ASP A 763 31.98 -1.65 -37.93
C ASP A 763 30.99 -1.76 -39.10
N GLY A 764 30.43 -0.63 -39.51
CA GLY A 764 29.38 -0.57 -40.55
C GLY A 764 27.95 -0.80 -40.04
N SER A 765 27.72 -1.03 -38.74
CA SER A 765 26.41 -1.40 -38.17
C SER A 765 25.36 -0.28 -38.16
N GLN A 766 25.76 0.98 -38.23
CA GLN A 766 24.86 2.16 -38.12
C GLN A 766 23.97 2.14 -36.87
N GLY A 767 24.52 1.80 -35.71
CA GLY A 767 23.83 1.72 -34.43
C GLY A 767 24.47 0.70 -33.49
N ASN A 768 23.86 0.45 -32.33
CA ASN A 768 24.31 -0.58 -31.39
C ASN A 768 24.12 -1.98 -32.00
N VAL A 769 25.13 -2.81 -31.96
CA VAL A 769 25.01 -4.23 -32.26
C VAL A 769 24.47 -4.95 -31.02
N HIS A 770 23.42 -5.70 -31.18
CA HIS A 770 22.78 -6.49 -30.14
C HIS A 770 23.09 -7.98 -30.37
N LEU A 771 23.56 -8.63 -29.31
CA LEU A 771 23.83 -10.08 -29.28
C LEU A 771 22.92 -10.69 -28.24
N ASP A 772 22.28 -11.79 -28.61
CA ASP A 772 21.48 -12.58 -27.68
C ASP A 772 21.95 -14.07 -27.81
N ALA A 773 21.49 -14.79 -28.80
CA ALA A 773 21.97 -16.15 -29.05
C ALA A 773 22.05 -16.47 -30.52
N ILE A 774 22.83 -17.52 -30.83
CA ILE A 774 22.87 -18.21 -32.14
C ILE A 774 22.29 -19.61 -31.96
N GLN A 775 21.43 -19.99 -32.91
CA GLN A 775 20.91 -21.35 -33.02
C GLN A 775 21.35 -21.97 -34.34
N VAL A 776 21.89 -23.21 -34.26
CA VAL A 776 22.27 -24.01 -35.43
C VAL A 776 21.45 -25.30 -35.42
N ILE A 777 20.59 -25.46 -36.42
CA ILE A 777 19.62 -26.54 -36.48
C ILE A 777 19.75 -27.28 -37.84
N SER A 778 19.70 -28.63 -37.85
CA SER A 778 19.78 -29.43 -39.06
C SER A 778 18.70 -29.00 -40.06
N ALA A 779 19.11 -28.61 -41.26
CA ALA A 779 18.19 -28.30 -42.35
C ALA A 779 17.67 -29.63 -42.92
N LYS A 780 16.35 -29.82 -42.83
CA LYS A 780 15.70 -31.00 -43.41
C LYS A 780 15.77 -30.99 -44.94
#